data_75302c31702b259586ff195c6bee5bc6
#
_entry.id   75302c31702b259586ff195c6bee5bc6
#
_cell.length_a   1.000
_cell.length_b   1.000
_cell.length_c   1.000
_cell.angle_alpha   90.00
_cell.angle_beta   90.00
_cell.angle_gamma   90.00
#
_symmetry.space_group_name_H-M   'P 1'
#
loop_
_entity.id
_entity.type
_entity.pdbx_description
1 polymer ?
#
loop_
_entity_poly.entity_id
_entity_poly.type
_entity_poly.pdbx_seq_one_letter_code
_entity_poly.pdbx_strand_id
1 'polypeptide(L)'
;MKTHFFGTILALFCLPALAAEQSAPVQIAFLPDIHFHDVYAEFNDGSFKGLRSASETKDQSKNKAATIRTMAAQLQSTRLFNENYFALRAALDDLVRRNIKLVVLPGDFSDDGQTVHIRGLKAILQHYSKTHGLKFLLTLGNHDPVRPYAHAAGKPDYLGPDGRPLAIFSPGAEPCTNKAAPVICTEEVKELGYRELMTELSDFGFYPKTSDLYWETPYSQYTNGNYSYTEALAQSDLAKRQFEICQQGAGGIYKKPGYNNCHELPDASYLVEPVAGLWLLAIDANVYKPKAGYAGKGNEAAAFEGSGNAGYNAMFDYKPQVMAWIKQVAARAKAQGKTLVTFSHYPMIEFYQGQTQHIAALLGEDRGQLSRSPKAQISHRLADLGVRLHIGGHMHLNNTAVANSRLGNSLVNIQAPSLAAYVPAYKLLTLTNADQVKVQTIVLQDVPGFNQLFEHYQHEWQQLKQDKQPLWDAKILQSKNYREFANGHLRELTRLRFLPNDWPDELRQLLLALNGEQMLLLAQLNTKVTLGEFSPALLQQLSQSPEWQQARQKAQVQALAAGLKLEDLANWTGFDLVLDFYRLQNAGELALPDIPAARLKEYGFFTETLQQPDTATPVQEWTKWTLPQYSRYKFAALFQIIDGFLQGQPNGDFLLNMQTGELSSLKKHQAQ
;
A
#
# COMPACT_ATOMS: atom_id res chain seq x y z
N MET A 1 -47.05 84.79 12.83
CA MET A 1 -47.01 83.46 12.12
C MET A 1 -45.63 82.92 12.30
N LYS A 2 -45.52 81.84 13.16
CA LYS A 2 -44.26 81.14 13.45
C LYS A 2 -44.41 79.70 12.85
N THR A 3 -43.60 79.42 11.83
CA THR A 3 -43.50 78.09 11.18
C THR A 3 -42.47 77.30 11.87
N HIS A 4 -42.88 76.15 12.44
CA HIS A 4 -41.97 75.12 13.02
C HIS A 4 -41.57 74.14 11.91
N PHE A 5 -40.22 74.00 11.73
CA PHE A 5 -39.60 72.93 10.93
C PHE A 5 -39.32 71.73 11.81
N PHE A 6 -39.97 70.61 11.55
CA PHE A 6 -39.62 69.29 12.15
C PHE A 6 -38.55 68.60 11.29
N GLY A 7 -37.36 68.48 11.80
CA GLY A 7 -36.31 67.70 11.18
C GLY A 7 -36.36 66.23 11.70
N THR A 8 -36.61 65.29 10.79
CA THR A 8 -36.59 63.85 11.07
C THR A 8 -35.14 63.37 10.98
N ILE A 9 -34.57 62.94 12.12
CA ILE A 9 -33.24 62.29 12.19
C ILE A 9 -33.43 60.81 11.84
N LEU A 10 -32.89 60.38 10.70
CA LEU A 10 -32.81 58.99 10.27
C LEU A 10 -31.59 58.36 10.92
N ALA A 11 -31.78 57.58 12.00
CA ALA A 11 -30.70 56.81 12.62
C ALA A 11 -30.42 55.56 11.76
N LEU A 12 -29.27 55.53 11.07
CA LEU A 12 -28.73 54.36 10.41
C LEU A 12 -28.20 53.39 11.47
N PHE A 13 -28.92 52.34 11.73
CA PHE A 13 -28.38 51.19 12.48
C PHE A 13 -27.42 50.39 11.60
N CYS A 14 -26.12 50.59 11.76
CA CYS A 14 -25.09 49.66 11.31
C CYS A 14 -25.17 48.40 12.14
N LEU A 15 -25.80 47.36 11.65
CA LEU A 15 -25.62 46.00 12.19
C LEU A 15 -24.19 45.57 11.90
N PRO A 16 -23.41 45.13 12.92
CA PRO A 16 -22.13 44.51 12.66
C PRO A 16 -22.41 43.19 11.91
N ALA A 17 -21.84 43.06 10.72
CA ALA A 17 -21.75 41.77 10.04
C ALA A 17 -20.95 40.86 10.96
N LEU A 18 -21.58 39.89 11.62
CA LEU A 18 -20.94 38.78 12.26
C LEU A 18 -20.12 38.07 11.18
N ALA A 19 -18.83 38.34 11.16
CA ALA A 19 -17.88 37.51 10.43
C ALA A 19 -18.06 36.10 10.98
N ALA A 20 -18.58 35.18 10.18
CA ALA A 20 -18.59 33.77 10.52
C ALA A 20 -17.16 33.40 10.88
N GLU A 21 -16.91 33.02 12.11
CA GLU A 21 -15.65 32.41 12.52
C GLU A 21 -15.41 31.25 11.56
N GLN A 22 -14.43 31.40 10.68
CA GLN A 22 -13.97 30.27 9.86
C GLN A 22 -13.48 29.20 10.84
N SER A 23 -14.26 28.15 11.01
CA SER A 23 -13.82 26.98 11.77
C SER A 23 -12.46 26.51 11.24
N ALA A 24 -11.53 26.24 12.15
CA ALA A 24 -10.21 25.74 11.77
C ALA A 24 -10.35 24.55 10.80
N PRO A 25 -9.51 24.52 9.74
CA PRO A 25 -9.61 23.46 8.73
C PRO A 25 -9.45 22.08 9.38
N VAL A 26 -10.32 21.14 9.02
CA VAL A 26 -10.25 19.77 9.54
C VAL A 26 -9.09 19.04 8.86
N GLN A 27 -8.22 18.42 9.67
CA GLN A 27 -7.07 17.66 9.20
C GLN A 27 -7.22 16.19 9.57
N ILE A 28 -6.90 15.30 8.62
CA ILE A 28 -7.03 13.86 8.75
C ILE A 28 -5.73 13.21 8.28
N ALA A 29 -5.11 12.41 9.12
CA ALA A 29 -3.96 11.59 8.72
C ALA A 29 -4.39 10.19 8.32
N PHE A 30 -3.82 9.66 7.24
CA PHE A 30 -4.06 8.29 6.75
C PHE A 30 -2.76 7.51 6.79
N LEU A 31 -2.73 6.45 7.59
CA LEU A 31 -1.60 5.55 7.83
C LEU A 31 -2.01 4.11 7.48
N PRO A 32 -2.06 3.71 6.21
CA PRO A 32 -2.35 2.33 5.83
C PRO A 32 -1.11 1.43 6.00
N ASP A 33 -1.33 0.13 5.92
CA ASP A 33 -0.28 -0.88 5.74
C ASP A 33 0.86 -0.74 6.78
N ILE A 34 0.47 -0.53 8.04
CA ILE A 34 1.43 -0.41 9.14
C ILE A 34 2.10 -1.76 9.38
N HIS A 35 1.36 -2.88 9.21
CA HIS A 35 1.84 -4.24 9.48
C HIS A 35 2.53 -4.35 10.84
N PHE A 36 1.89 -3.81 11.86
CA PHE A 36 2.48 -3.71 13.18
C PHE A 36 2.86 -5.08 13.73
N HIS A 37 4.12 -5.24 14.03
CA HIS A 37 4.70 -6.35 14.79
C HIS A 37 5.25 -5.78 16.09
N ASP A 38 4.75 -6.24 17.24
CA ASP A 38 5.27 -5.78 18.53
C ASP A 38 6.61 -6.46 18.80
N VAL A 39 7.69 -5.74 18.50
CA VAL A 39 9.06 -6.24 18.65
C VAL A 39 9.51 -6.41 20.11
N TYR A 40 8.72 -5.93 21.05
CA TYR A 40 8.94 -6.09 22.48
C TYR A 40 7.78 -6.85 23.14
N ALA A 41 7.06 -7.64 22.35
CA ALA A 41 5.97 -8.47 22.84
C ALA A 41 6.44 -9.47 23.90
N GLU A 42 5.71 -9.52 24.99
CA GLU A 42 5.86 -10.57 26.00
C GLU A 42 4.76 -11.62 25.82
N PHE A 43 5.15 -12.89 25.76
CA PHE A 43 4.21 -13.99 25.69
C PHE A 43 3.71 -14.31 27.10
N ASN A 44 2.42 -14.16 27.35
CA ASN A 44 1.81 -14.31 28.67
C ASN A 44 2.01 -15.70 29.30
N ASP A 45 2.18 -16.73 28.45
CA ASP A 45 2.45 -18.10 28.86
C ASP A 45 3.94 -18.37 29.11
N GLY A 46 4.81 -17.38 28.88
CA GLY A 46 6.25 -17.50 29.07
C GLY A 46 6.96 -18.47 28.12
N SER A 47 6.29 -18.91 27.04
CA SER A 47 6.81 -19.88 26.08
C SER A 47 8.00 -19.36 25.28
N PHE A 48 8.07 -18.04 25.06
CA PHE A 48 9.21 -17.37 24.46
C PHE A 48 9.53 -16.09 25.25
N LYS A 49 10.81 -15.90 25.59
CA LYS A 49 11.27 -14.80 26.43
C LYS A 49 11.94 -13.67 25.64
N GLY A 50 11.93 -13.76 24.31
CA GLY A 50 12.61 -12.79 23.44
C GLY A 50 14.14 -12.87 23.51
N LEU A 51 14.79 -12.03 22.71
CA LEU A 51 16.25 -11.91 22.61
C LEU A 51 16.73 -10.79 23.54
N ARG A 52 17.72 -11.06 24.37
CA ARG A 52 18.34 -10.04 25.21
C ARG A 52 19.42 -9.31 24.42
N SER A 53 19.55 -7.99 24.64
CA SER A 53 20.66 -7.21 24.10
C SER A 53 21.97 -7.66 24.75
N ALA A 54 23.04 -7.77 23.96
CA ALA A 54 24.38 -8.06 24.47
C ALA A 54 24.92 -6.92 25.35
N SER A 55 24.43 -5.69 25.15
CA SER A 55 24.77 -4.51 25.97
C SER A 55 23.70 -4.25 27.01
N GLU A 56 23.64 -5.09 28.07
CA GLU A 56 22.80 -4.78 29.25
C GLU A 56 23.21 -3.44 29.85
N THR A 57 22.35 -2.45 29.71
CA THR A 57 22.55 -1.16 30.40
C THR A 57 22.08 -1.27 31.84
N LYS A 58 22.70 -0.52 32.77
CA LYS A 58 22.27 -0.44 34.17
C LYS A 58 20.83 0.11 34.33
N ASP A 59 20.27 0.66 33.26
CA ASP A 59 18.89 1.13 33.17
C ASP A 59 18.00 -0.03 32.71
N GLN A 60 17.36 -0.70 33.66
CA GLN A 60 16.46 -1.84 33.41
C GLN A 60 15.30 -1.51 32.46
N SER A 61 14.92 -0.23 32.33
CA SER A 61 13.86 0.20 31.40
C SER A 61 14.28 0.09 29.93
N LYS A 62 15.58 -0.04 29.64
CA LYS A 62 16.17 -0.22 28.31
C LYS A 62 16.46 -1.68 27.95
N ASN A 63 16.31 -2.59 28.91
CA ASN A 63 16.63 -4.01 28.74
C ASN A 63 15.40 -4.82 28.32
N LYS A 64 14.65 -4.32 27.30
CA LYS A 64 13.53 -5.06 26.72
C LYS A 64 14.07 -6.21 25.87
N ALA A 65 13.54 -7.41 26.09
CA ALA A 65 13.83 -8.54 25.22
C ALA A 65 13.10 -8.35 23.88
N ALA A 66 13.81 -8.60 22.77
CA ALA A 66 13.24 -8.43 21.44
C ALA A 66 12.55 -9.72 20.96
N THR A 67 11.31 -9.59 20.52
CA THR A 67 10.53 -10.63 19.83
C THR A 67 10.43 -10.26 18.37
N ILE A 68 11.39 -10.71 17.57
CA ILE A 68 11.54 -10.28 16.17
C ILE A 68 11.64 -11.48 15.24
N ARG A 69 11.35 -11.23 13.97
CA ARG A 69 11.59 -12.19 12.89
C ARG A 69 12.98 -11.97 12.29
N THR A 70 13.48 -12.97 11.55
CA THR A 70 14.80 -12.90 10.93
C THR A 70 14.89 -11.79 9.88
N MET A 71 16.06 -11.17 9.75
CA MET A 71 16.32 -10.19 8.68
C MET A 71 16.21 -10.85 7.30
N ALA A 72 16.66 -12.09 7.15
CA ALA A 72 16.53 -12.85 5.91
C ALA A 72 15.08 -12.98 5.44
N ALA A 73 14.13 -13.22 6.35
CA ALA A 73 12.69 -13.23 6.03
C ALA A 73 12.16 -11.83 5.69
N GLN A 74 12.58 -10.83 6.45
CA GLN A 74 12.17 -9.44 6.22
C GLN A 74 12.61 -8.94 4.84
N LEU A 75 13.84 -9.24 4.40
CA LEU A 75 14.38 -8.84 3.09
C LEU A 75 13.71 -9.53 1.89
N GLN A 76 12.90 -10.56 2.13
CA GLN A 76 12.06 -11.20 1.12
C GLN A 76 10.56 -10.84 1.26
N SER A 77 10.22 -10.01 2.23
CA SER A 77 8.88 -9.46 2.43
C SER A 77 8.75 -8.08 1.80
N THR A 78 7.56 -7.71 1.34
CA THR A 78 7.27 -6.35 0.86
C THR A 78 7.17 -5.33 1.99
N ARG A 79 7.43 -5.72 3.23
CA ARG A 79 7.28 -4.88 4.42
C ARG A 79 8.40 -5.10 5.44
N LEU A 80 8.78 -4.02 6.09
CA LEU A 80 9.70 -3.96 7.22
C LEU A 80 8.91 -4.25 8.51
N PHE A 81 8.61 -5.53 8.77
CA PHE A 81 7.70 -5.90 9.87
C PHE A 81 8.32 -5.74 11.26
N ASN A 82 9.65 -5.66 11.42
CA ASN A 82 10.26 -5.41 12.72
C ASN A 82 10.38 -3.89 13.00
N GLU A 83 10.91 -3.10 12.08
CA GLU A 83 11.13 -1.66 12.26
C GLU A 83 9.86 -0.84 12.22
N ASN A 84 8.73 -1.37 11.71
CA ASN A 84 7.45 -0.67 11.69
C ASN A 84 6.94 -0.30 13.10
N TYR A 85 7.36 -1.03 14.14
CA TYR A 85 7.12 -0.65 15.54
C TYR A 85 7.61 0.76 15.84
N PHE A 86 8.83 1.08 15.42
CA PHE A 86 9.44 2.40 15.63
C PHE A 86 8.82 3.44 14.67
N ALA A 87 8.56 3.05 13.44
CA ALA A 87 7.97 3.92 12.42
C ALA A 87 6.55 4.38 12.80
N LEU A 88 5.69 3.48 13.32
CA LEU A 88 4.37 3.83 13.82
C LEU A 88 4.47 4.86 14.95
N ARG A 89 5.33 4.65 15.93
CA ARG A 89 5.50 5.57 17.05
C ARG A 89 6.00 6.94 16.60
N ALA A 90 6.99 6.96 15.68
CA ALA A 90 7.49 8.20 15.10
C ALA A 90 6.40 8.97 14.33
N ALA A 91 5.55 8.28 13.59
CA ALA A 91 4.41 8.88 12.90
C ALA A 91 3.40 9.46 13.89
N LEU A 92 3.03 8.73 14.94
CA LEU A 92 2.09 9.21 15.96
C LEU A 92 2.65 10.40 16.74
N ASP A 93 3.93 10.39 17.09
CA ASP A 93 4.61 11.53 17.73
C ASP A 93 4.64 12.76 16.80
N ASP A 94 4.81 12.55 15.49
CA ASP A 94 4.74 13.65 14.52
C ASP A 94 3.33 14.24 14.43
N LEU A 95 2.29 13.40 14.45
CA LEU A 95 0.90 13.85 14.48
C LEU A 95 0.58 14.65 15.75
N VAL A 96 1.10 14.23 16.89
CA VAL A 96 0.97 14.99 18.15
C VAL A 96 1.64 16.38 18.04
N ARG A 97 2.88 16.43 17.51
CA ARG A 97 3.58 17.71 17.29
C ARG A 97 2.84 18.66 16.34
N ARG A 98 2.18 18.10 15.30
CA ARG A 98 1.36 18.84 14.33
C ARG A 98 -0.03 19.18 14.85
N ASN A 99 -0.38 18.73 16.06
CA ASN A 99 -1.73 18.83 16.64
C ASN A 99 -2.84 18.21 15.77
N ILE A 100 -2.54 17.16 15.01
CA ILE A 100 -3.51 16.38 14.25
C ILE A 100 -4.23 15.43 15.20
N LYS A 101 -5.56 15.45 15.20
CA LYS A 101 -6.37 14.65 16.12
C LYS A 101 -7.09 13.47 15.48
N LEU A 102 -7.36 13.53 14.18
CA LEU A 102 -8.11 12.50 13.48
C LEU A 102 -7.16 11.65 12.64
N VAL A 103 -7.11 10.36 12.94
CA VAL A 103 -6.17 9.39 12.34
C VAL A 103 -6.95 8.20 11.80
N VAL A 104 -6.73 7.87 10.54
CA VAL A 104 -7.37 6.75 9.85
C VAL A 104 -6.32 5.69 9.51
N LEU A 105 -6.61 4.43 9.81
CA LEU A 105 -5.79 3.26 9.49
C LEU A 105 -6.53 2.40 8.46
N PRO A 106 -6.26 2.59 7.16
CA PRO A 106 -6.96 1.90 6.09
C PRO A 106 -6.50 0.44 5.88
N GLY A 107 -6.61 -0.41 6.88
CA GLY A 107 -6.31 -1.85 6.80
C GLY A 107 -4.83 -2.19 6.88
N ASP A 108 -4.56 -3.48 7.01
CA ASP A 108 -3.24 -4.09 7.21
C ASP A 108 -2.46 -3.37 8.34
N PHE A 109 -3.17 -3.10 9.43
CA PHE A 109 -2.61 -2.42 10.58
C PHE A 109 -1.75 -3.35 11.46
N SER A 110 -1.86 -4.68 11.31
CA SER A 110 -1.07 -5.69 12.02
C SER A 110 -0.37 -6.67 11.10
N ASP A 111 0.65 -7.37 11.60
CA ASP A 111 1.30 -8.46 10.88
C ASP A 111 0.50 -9.75 11.08
N ASP A 112 -0.43 -10.00 10.13
CA ASP A 112 -1.30 -11.18 10.02
C ASP A 112 -2.29 -11.38 11.20
N GLY A 113 -2.70 -10.30 11.89
CA GLY A 113 -3.75 -10.36 12.91
C GLY A 113 -3.41 -11.25 14.12
N GLN A 114 -2.14 -11.47 14.43
CA GLN A 114 -1.72 -12.32 15.55
C GLN A 114 -2.08 -11.69 16.91
N THR A 115 -2.57 -12.50 17.83
CA THR A 115 -3.09 -12.07 19.14
C THR A 115 -2.13 -11.12 19.88
N VAL A 116 -0.83 -11.47 19.95
CA VAL A 116 0.16 -10.67 20.66
C VAL A 116 0.38 -9.30 20.02
N HIS A 117 0.40 -9.22 18.69
CA HIS A 117 0.62 -7.96 17.96
C HIS A 117 -0.61 -7.06 18.01
N ILE A 118 -1.82 -7.62 17.94
CA ILE A 118 -3.08 -6.88 18.12
C ILE A 118 -3.14 -6.27 19.53
N ARG A 119 -2.74 -7.02 20.56
CA ARG A 119 -2.66 -6.52 21.93
C ARG A 119 -1.69 -5.33 22.05
N GLY A 120 -0.50 -5.44 21.46
CA GLY A 120 0.50 -4.36 21.45
C GLY A 120 0.01 -3.11 20.70
N LEU A 121 -0.58 -3.29 19.51
CA LEU A 121 -1.17 -2.20 18.74
C LEU A 121 -2.27 -1.49 19.54
N LYS A 122 -3.22 -2.24 20.12
CA LYS A 122 -4.29 -1.70 20.97
C LYS A 122 -3.73 -0.82 22.09
N ALA A 123 -2.70 -1.30 22.77
CA ALA A 123 -2.07 -0.57 23.86
C ALA A 123 -1.47 0.77 23.39
N ILE A 124 -0.79 0.79 22.25
CA ILE A 124 -0.24 2.01 21.63
C ILE A 124 -1.37 2.97 21.28
N LEU A 125 -2.38 2.54 20.54
CA LEU A 125 -3.49 3.40 20.10
C LEU A 125 -4.26 3.97 21.30
N GLN A 126 -4.52 3.15 22.34
CA GLN A 126 -5.15 3.61 23.57
C GLN A 126 -4.29 4.63 24.32
N HIS A 127 -2.97 4.45 24.36
CA HIS A 127 -2.06 5.41 24.98
C HIS A 127 -2.17 6.78 24.31
N TYR A 128 -2.04 6.85 22.97
CA TYR A 128 -2.15 8.11 22.23
C TYR A 128 -3.56 8.72 22.30
N SER A 129 -4.61 7.91 22.33
CA SER A 129 -5.97 8.40 22.54
C SER A 129 -6.15 9.07 23.91
N LYS A 130 -5.69 8.42 24.97
CA LYS A 130 -5.85 8.91 26.35
C LYS A 130 -4.95 10.10 26.66
N THR A 131 -3.69 10.07 26.20
CA THR A 131 -2.67 11.08 26.57
C THR A 131 -2.71 12.30 25.66
N HIS A 132 -3.01 12.11 24.36
CA HIS A 132 -2.92 13.17 23.37
C HIS A 132 -4.25 13.46 22.66
N GLY A 133 -5.31 12.74 22.98
CA GLY A 133 -6.64 12.94 22.41
C GLY A 133 -6.72 12.58 20.92
N LEU A 134 -5.89 11.67 20.44
CA LEU A 134 -6.00 11.16 19.07
C LEU A 134 -7.25 10.28 18.95
N LYS A 135 -8.02 10.49 17.89
CA LYS A 135 -9.19 9.68 17.52
C LYS A 135 -8.83 8.80 16.35
N PHE A 136 -8.82 7.50 16.57
CA PHE A 136 -8.50 6.51 15.54
C PHE A 136 -9.77 5.92 14.91
N LEU A 137 -9.73 5.72 13.59
CA LEU A 137 -10.75 5.04 12.80
C LEU A 137 -10.07 3.99 11.92
N LEU A 138 -10.43 2.72 12.10
CA LEU A 138 -9.82 1.59 11.40
C LEU A 138 -10.79 0.98 10.40
N THR A 139 -10.26 0.42 9.31
CA THR A 139 -10.95 -0.60 8.51
C THR A 139 -10.06 -1.83 8.40
N LEU A 140 -10.65 -2.97 8.02
CA LEU A 140 -9.90 -4.22 7.92
C LEU A 140 -9.18 -4.34 6.58
N GLY A 141 -7.98 -4.94 6.59
CA GLY A 141 -7.23 -5.34 5.42
C GLY A 141 -7.19 -6.86 5.24
N ASN A 142 -6.38 -7.36 4.28
CA ASN A 142 -6.27 -8.81 4.05
C ASN A 142 -5.29 -9.51 4.99
N HIS A 143 -4.51 -8.78 5.76
CA HIS A 143 -3.67 -9.30 6.84
C HIS A 143 -4.36 -9.18 8.21
N ASP A 144 -5.46 -8.49 8.32
CA ASP A 144 -6.22 -8.35 9.55
C ASP A 144 -7.73 -8.22 9.28
N PRO A 145 -8.42 -9.37 9.04
CA PRO A 145 -8.01 -10.77 9.21
C PRO A 145 -7.46 -11.43 7.93
N VAL A 146 -6.55 -12.40 8.09
CA VAL A 146 -6.10 -13.25 6.98
C VAL A 146 -7.22 -14.17 6.46
N ARG A 147 -8.12 -14.57 7.35
CA ARG A 147 -9.33 -15.37 7.08
C ARG A 147 -10.50 -14.83 7.90
N PRO A 148 -11.75 -15.09 7.49
CA PRO A 148 -12.89 -14.52 8.20
C PRO A 148 -13.06 -15.03 9.64
N TYR A 149 -12.53 -16.20 9.95
CA TYR A 149 -12.57 -16.82 11.27
C TYR A 149 -11.17 -17.00 11.83
N ALA A 150 -11.02 -16.90 13.15
CA ALA A 150 -9.77 -17.18 13.84
C ALA A 150 -9.27 -18.60 13.56
N HIS A 151 -7.99 -18.76 13.40
CA HIS A 151 -7.40 -20.06 13.09
C HIS A 151 -6.00 -20.21 13.65
N ALA A 152 -5.58 -21.47 13.75
CA ALA A 152 -4.23 -21.82 14.14
C ALA A 152 -3.25 -21.42 13.05
N ALA A 153 -2.24 -20.65 13.41
CA ALA A 153 -1.22 -20.10 12.52
C ALA A 153 0.08 -19.85 13.28
N GLY A 154 1.03 -19.19 12.67
CA GLY A 154 2.31 -18.80 13.24
C GLY A 154 3.34 -18.49 12.17
N LYS A 155 4.60 -18.34 12.55
CA LYS A 155 5.70 -18.04 11.61
C LYS A 155 6.87 -19.00 11.87
N PRO A 156 7.54 -19.46 10.80
CA PRO A 156 8.69 -20.35 10.92
C PRO A 156 10.00 -19.61 11.20
N ASP A 157 10.00 -18.28 11.24
CA ASP A 157 11.16 -17.43 11.04
C ASP A 157 11.33 -16.34 12.11
N TYR A 158 10.84 -16.58 13.35
CA TYR A 158 11.30 -15.78 14.48
C TYR A 158 12.80 -15.96 14.65
N LEU A 159 13.48 -14.93 15.13
CA LEU A 159 14.92 -15.04 15.40
C LEU A 159 15.14 -15.72 16.74
N GLY A 160 15.86 -16.84 16.72
CA GLY A 160 16.25 -17.58 17.91
C GLY A 160 17.48 -17.00 18.61
N PRO A 161 17.71 -17.35 19.89
CA PRO A 161 18.87 -16.88 20.65
C PRO A 161 20.23 -17.32 20.05
N ASP A 162 20.22 -18.34 19.21
CA ASP A 162 21.39 -18.87 18.50
C ASP A 162 21.61 -18.21 17.13
N GLY A 163 20.83 -17.19 16.78
CA GLY A 163 20.90 -16.50 15.49
C GLY A 163 20.26 -17.26 14.34
N ARG A 164 19.51 -18.34 14.61
CA ARG A 164 18.81 -19.14 13.61
C ARG A 164 17.30 -18.90 13.62
N PRO A 165 16.60 -19.24 12.53
CA PRO A 165 15.14 -19.21 12.51
C PRO A 165 14.55 -20.15 13.58
N LEU A 166 13.58 -19.64 14.33
CA LEU A 166 12.82 -20.36 15.37
C LEU A 166 11.34 -20.39 14.96
N ALA A 167 10.79 -21.57 14.79
CA ALA A 167 9.38 -21.75 14.48
C ALA A 167 8.51 -21.49 15.72
N ILE A 168 7.58 -20.54 15.63
CA ILE A 168 6.57 -20.26 16.68
C ILE A 168 5.20 -20.32 16.04
N PHE A 169 4.36 -21.24 16.51
CA PHE A 169 3.02 -21.50 15.97
C PHE A 169 2.01 -21.66 17.10
N SER A 170 0.73 -21.48 16.77
CA SER A 170 -0.33 -21.73 17.73
C SER A 170 -0.74 -23.21 17.74
N PRO A 171 -1.25 -23.72 18.88
CA PRO A 171 -1.81 -25.07 18.97
C PRO A 171 -2.83 -25.33 17.86
N GLY A 172 -2.74 -26.51 17.23
CA GLY A 172 -3.57 -26.88 16.08
C GLY A 172 -2.97 -26.54 14.73
N ALA A 173 -1.92 -25.72 14.65
CA ALA A 173 -1.14 -25.56 13.43
C ALA A 173 -0.32 -26.84 13.16
N GLU A 174 -0.06 -27.12 11.86
CA GLU A 174 0.63 -28.34 11.43
C GLU A 174 1.98 -28.56 12.14
N PRO A 175 2.87 -27.55 12.28
CA PRO A 175 4.13 -27.75 13.00
C PRO A 175 3.97 -28.13 14.48
N CYS A 176 2.89 -27.68 15.15
CA CYS A 176 2.60 -28.05 16.53
C CYS A 176 1.99 -29.45 16.66
N THR A 177 1.30 -29.94 15.64
CA THR A 177 0.69 -31.29 15.67
C THR A 177 1.68 -32.37 15.27
N ASN A 178 2.53 -32.15 14.28
CA ASN A 178 3.47 -33.12 13.76
C ASN A 178 4.80 -33.19 14.52
N LYS A 179 5.21 -32.09 15.18
CA LYS A 179 6.44 -31.97 15.97
C LYS A 179 7.71 -32.52 15.28
N ALA A 180 7.77 -32.38 13.95
CA ALA A 180 8.87 -32.89 13.14
C ALA A 180 10.19 -32.14 13.36
N ALA A 181 10.13 -30.90 13.86
CA ALA A 181 11.24 -30.02 14.17
C ALA A 181 10.98 -29.30 15.51
N PRO A 182 11.99 -28.71 16.14
CA PRO A 182 11.79 -27.86 17.31
C PRO A 182 10.83 -26.71 16.96
N VAL A 183 9.73 -26.61 17.72
CA VAL A 183 8.70 -25.58 17.55
C VAL A 183 8.19 -25.14 18.92
N ILE A 184 7.99 -23.83 19.08
CA ILE A 184 7.26 -23.27 20.23
C ILE A 184 5.78 -23.20 19.85
N CYS A 185 4.91 -23.77 20.71
CA CYS A 185 3.46 -23.78 20.48
C CYS A 185 2.77 -22.92 21.53
N THR A 186 2.13 -21.82 21.09
CA THR A 186 1.50 -20.82 21.97
C THR A 186 0.29 -20.19 21.30
N GLU A 187 -0.76 -19.90 22.06
CA GLU A 187 -1.95 -19.15 21.57
C GLU A 187 -1.63 -17.67 21.24
N GLU A 188 -0.48 -17.14 21.68
CA GLU A 188 -0.07 -15.76 21.45
C GLU A 188 0.08 -15.40 19.97
N VAL A 189 0.38 -16.36 19.10
CA VAL A 189 0.58 -16.18 17.67
C VAL A 189 -0.60 -16.67 16.81
N LYS A 190 -1.73 -17.02 17.45
CA LYS A 190 -2.95 -17.37 16.74
C LYS A 190 -3.47 -16.19 15.93
N GLU A 191 -3.84 -16.41 14.69
CA GLU A 191 -4.45 -15.39 13.82
C GLU A 191 -5.93 -15.24 14.13
N LEU A 192 -6.34 -13.99 14.40
CA LEU A 192 -7.70 -13.61 14.78
C LEU A 192 -8.58 -13.44 13.55
N GLY A 193 -9.88 -13.71 13.71
CA GLY A 193 -10.91 -13.43 12.71
C GLY A 193 -11.65 -12.12 12.96
N TYR A 194 -12.71 -11.86 12.20
CA TYR A 194 -13.51 -10.63 12.33
C TYR A 194 -13.99 -10.36 13.76
N ARG A 195 -14.56 -11.40 14.39
CA ARG A 195 -15.16 -11.26 15.74
C ARG A 195 -14.14 -10.78 16.75
N GLU A 196 -13.01 -11.46 16.79
CA GLU A 196 -11.95 -11.20 17.76
C GLU A 196 -11.31 -9.83 17.49
N LEU A 197 -10.95 -9.52 16.24
CA LEU A 197 -10.36 -8.23 15.86
C LEU A 197 -11.26 -7.05 16.18
N MET A 198 -12.54 -7.12 15.78
CA MET A 198 -13.50 -6.04 16.03
C MET A 198 -13.79 -5.88 17.53
N THR A 199 -13.74 -6.95 18.31
CA THR A 199 -13.89 -6.90 19.77
C THR A 199 -12.67 -6.26 20.43
N GLU A 200 -11.48 -6.71 20.08
CA GLU A 200 -10.22 -6.17 20.62
C GLU A 200 -10.04 -4.70 20.30
N LEU A 201 -10.39 -4.28 19.08
CA LEU A 201 -10.21 -2.92 18.55
C LEU A 201 -11.52 -2.11 18.56
N SER A 202 -12.47 -2.47 19.42
CA SER A 202 -13.81 -1.85 19.50
C SER A 202 -13.79 -0.33 19.69
N ASP A 203 -12.73 0.20 20.31
CA ASP A 203 -12.55 1.64 20.54
C ASP A 203 -12.24 2.45 19.27
N PHE A 204 -12.03 1.81 18.11
CA PHE A 204 -11.39 2.47 16.98
C PHE A 204 -12.26 2.50 15.70
N GLY A 205 -13.55 2.80 15.85
CA GLY A 205 -14.48 3.08 14.74
C GLY A 205 -15.46 1.96 14.43
N PHE A 206 -15.15 0.69 14.72
CA PHE A 206 -16.04 -0.45 14.44
C PHE A 206 -17.38 -0.41 15.19
N TYR A 207 -17.47 0.38 16.26
CA TYR A 207 -18.66 0.61 17.07
C TYR A 207 -18.84 2.10 17.33
N PRO A 208 -20.09 2.59 17.51
CA PRO A 208 -20.37 3.98 17.77
C PRO A 208 -19.81 4.44 19.13
N LYS A 209 -19.44 5.72 19.21
CA LYS A 209 -19.07 6.41 20.47
C LYS A 209 -20.06 7.50 20.78
N THR A 210 -20.19 7.84 22.05
CA THR A 210 -21.03 8.96 22.50
C THR A 210 -20.60 10.31 21.94
N SER A 211 -19.35 10.41 21.50
CA SER A 211 -18.78 11.61 20.85
C SER A 211 -19.06 11.69 19.34
N ASP A 212 -19.62 10.65 18.72
CA ASP A 212 -19.94 10.64 17.31
C ASP A 212 -21.29 11.32 17.07
N LEU A 213 -21.33 12.26 16.14
CA LEU A 213 -22.56 12.98 15.79
C LEU A 213 -23.51 12.09 14.99
N TYR A 214 -22.96 11.14 14.25
CA TYR A 214 -23.68 10.11 13.53
C TYR A 214 -22.79 8.89 13.31
N TRP A 215 -23.39 7.70 13.34
CA TRP A 215 -22.73 6.43 13.02
C TRP A 215 -23.76 5.45 12.48
N GLU A 216 -23.44 4.72 11.41
CA GLU A 216 -24.27 3.65 10.85
C GLU A 216 -23.44 2.57 10.15
N THR A 217 -24.09 1.43 9.83
CA THR A 217 -23.55 0.35 8.98
C THR A 217 -24.50 0.10 7.80
N PRO A 218 -24.12 -0.73 6.82
CA PRO A 218 -25.03 -1.16 5.75
C PRO A 218 -26.35 -1.82 6.24
N TYR A 219 -26.39 -2.21 7.50
CA TYR A 219 -27.51 -2.97 8.12
C TYR A 219 -28.32 -2.14 9.11
N SER A 220 -27.96 -0.89 9.34
CA SER A 220 -28.67 0.01 10.26
C SER A 220 -30.07 0.34 9.76
N GLN A 221 -31.06 0.38 10.70
CA GLN A 221 -32.46 0.63 10.39
C GLN A 221 -32.91 2.06 10.73
N TYR A 222 -32.01 2.93 11.14
CA TYR A 222 -32.25 4.33 11.45
C TYR A 222 -31.59 5.25 10.42
N THR A 223 -31.96 6.53 10.48
CA THR A 223 -31.40 7.61 9.62
C THR A 223 -30.88 8.74 10.49
N ASN A 224 -30.23 9.76 9.90
CA ASN A 224 -29.77 10.94 10.63
C ASN A 224 -30.88 11.63 11.45
N GLY A 225 -32.13 11.63 10.95
CA GLY A 225 -33.24 12.34 11.59
C GLY A 225 -33.70 11.71 12.92
N ASN A 226 -33.43 10.41 13.11
CA ASN A 226 -33.81 9.67 14.31
C ASN A 226 -32.63 8.92 14.95
N TYR A 227 -31.40 9.41 14.70
CA TYR A 227 -30.19 8.85 15.31
C TYR A 227 -30.15 9.04 16.82
N SER A 228 -29.81 7.99 17.53
CA SER A 228 -29.36 8.03 18.92
C SER A 228 -28.20 7.06 19.13
N TYR A 229 -27.30 7.40 20.03
CA TYR A 229 -26.18 6.52 20.39
C TYR A 229 -26.66 5.15 20.88
N THR A 230 -27.71 5.12 21.69
CA THR A 230 -28.27 3.87 22.24
C THR A 230 -28.78 2.94 21.14
N GLU A 231 -29.50 3.48 20.14
CA GLU A 231 -29.97 2.71 19.00
C GLU A 231 -28.84 2.25 18.10
N ALA A 232 -27.87 3.13 17.83
CA ALA A 232 -26.68 2.80 17.06
C ALA A 232 -25.87 1.67 17.72
N LEU A 233 -25.66 1.76 19.03
CA LEU A 233 -24.98 0.71 19.79
C LEU A 233 -25.73 -0.62 19.75
N ALA A 234 -27.06 -0.60 19.92
CA ALA A 234 -27.88 -1.80 19.84
C ALA A 234 -27.86 -2.46 18.45
N GLN A 235 -27.67 -1.67 17.38
CA GLN A 235 -27.59 -2.17 16.00
C GLN A 235 -26.18 -2.47 15.52
N SER A 236 -25.15 -2.08 16.27
CA SER A 236 -23.73 -2.32 15.92
C SER A 236 -23.23 -3.73 16.21
N ASP A 237 -24.05 -4.58 16.87
CA ASP A 237 -23.69 -5.96 17.16
C ASP A 237 -23.34 -6.73 15.87
N LEU A 238 -22.23 -7.47 15.93
CA LEU A 238 -21.72 -8.22 14.79
C LEU A 238 -22.71 -9.25 14.25
N ALA A 239 -23.58 -9.81 15.11
CA ALA A 239 -24.67 -10.70 14.70
C ALA A 239 -25.70 -10.02 13.79
N LYS A 240 -25.81 -8.69 13.84
CA LYS A 240 -26.69 -7.89 12.96
C LYS A 240 -26.00 -7.38 11.70
N ARG A 241 -24.70 -7.62 11.56
CA ARG A 241 -23.85 -7.18 10.45
C ARG A 241 -23.39 -8.37 9.61
N GLN A 242 -24.33 -9.30 9.32
CA GLN A 242 -24.05 -10.52 8.55
C GLN A 242 -24.61 -10.42 7.15
N PHE A 243 -23.92 -11.05 6.21
CA PHE A 243 -24.37 -11.24 4.84
C PHE A 243 -24.07 -12.65 4.36
N GLU A 244 -24.90 -13.19 3.47
CA GLU A 244 -24.63 -14.47 2.83
C GLU A 244 -23.75 -14.29 1.59
N ILE A 245 -22.68 -15.08 1.52
CA ILE A 245 -21.78 -15.18 0.38
C ILE A 245 -21.80 -16.62 -0.15
N CYS A 246 -21.92 -16.77 -1.47
CA CYS A 246 -21.85 -18.08 -2.12
C CYS A 246 -20.56 -18.18 -2.94
N GLN A 247 -20.19 -19.38 -3.36
CA GLN A 247 -18.99 -19.62 -4.17
C GLN A 247 -18.99 -18.78 -5.46
N GLN A 248 -20.15 -18.53 -6.08
CA GLN A 248 -20.29 -17.85 -7.35
C GLN A 248 -20.67 -16.36 -7.24
N GLY A 249 -20.96 -15.85 -6.05
CA GLY A 249 -21.38 -14.47 -5.83
C GLY A 249 -22.16 -14.25 -4.53
N ALA A 250 -22.92 -13.17 -4.47
CA ALA A 250 -23.70 -12.84 -3.29
C ALA A 250 -24.87 -13.81 -3.08
N GLY A 251 -25.18 -14.08 -1.81
CA GLY A 251 -26.34 -14.83 -1.36
C GLY A 251 -27.54 -13.95 -0.99
N GLY A 252 -28.42 -14.45 -0.12
CA GLY A 252 -29.61 -13.75 0.34
C GLY A 252 -30.52 -13.33 -0.81
N ILE A 253 -31.01 -12.10 -0.78
CA ILE A 253 -31.88 -11.52 -1.83
C ILE A 253 -31.18 -11.35 -3.20
N TYR A 254 -29.86 -11.44 -3.25
CA TYR A 254 -29.05 -11.33 -4.47
C TYR A 254 -28.66 -12.69 -5.06
N LYS A 255 -29.05 -13.79 -4.39
CA LYS A 255 -28.72 -15.15 -4.83
C LYS A 255 -29.36 -15.48 -6.17
N LYS A 256 -28.53 -15.91 -7.13
CA LYS A 256 -29.00 -16.35 -8.46
C LYS A 256 -29.21 -17.86 -8.50
N PRO A 257 -30.06 -18.36 -9.41
CA PRO A 257 -30.19 -19.80 -9.65
C PRO A 257 -28.80 -20.43 -9.93
N GLY A 258 -28.53 -21.57 -9.32
CA GLY A 258 -27.25 -22.28 -9.44
C GLY A 258 -26.16 -21.84 -8.44
N TYR A 259 -26.36 -20.77 -7.69
CA TYR A 259 -25.43 -20.42 -6.60
C TYR A 259 -25.53 -21.42 -5.47
N ASN A 260 -24.41 -21.94 -5.04
CA ASN A 260 -24.31 -22.96 -4.00
C ASN A 260 -23.12 -22.67 -3.06
N ASN A 261 -22.91 -23.55 -2.07
CA ASN A 261 -21.86 -23.41 -1.08
C ASN A 261 -21.87 -22.00 -0.47
N CYS A 262 -23.03 -21.66 0.15
CA CYS A 262 -23.27 -20.33 0.71
C CYS A 262 -23.04 -20.32 2.21
N HIS A 263 -22.43 -19.27 2.74
CA HIS A 263 -22.09 -19.10 4.15
C HIS A 263 -22.35 -17.67 4.58
N GLU A 264 -22.68 -17.47 5.86
CA GLU A 264 -22.82 -16.15 6.46
C GLU A 264 -21.46 -15.64 6.94
N LEU A 265 -21.12 -14.41 6.56
CA LEU A 265 -19.92 -13.70 6.98
C LEU A 265 -20.29 -12.34 7.57
N PRO A 266 -19.50 -11.85 8.55
CA PRO A 266 -19.64 -10.49 9.04
C PRO A 266 -19.10 -9.45 8.06
N ASP A 267 -19.60 -8.20 8.18
CA ASP A 267 -19.13 -7.02 7.47
C ASP A 267 -18.69 -5.94 8.46
N ALA A 268 -17.52 -5.36 8.24
CA ALA A 268 -16.95 -4.34 9.12
C ALA A 268 -17.17 -2.90 8.62
N SER A 269 -17.91 -2.69 7.53
CA SER A 269 -18.15 -1.35 6.98
C SER A 269 -18.96 -0.48 7.93
N TYR A 270 -18.61 0.81 8.02
CA TYR A 270 -19.36 1.79 8.79
C TYR A 270 -19.18 3.20 8.22
N LEU A 271 -20.15 4.07 8.54
CA LEU A 271 -20.09 5.51 8.34
C LEU A 271 -20.01 6.19 9.70
N VAL A 272 -19.17 7.19 9.86
CA VAL A 272 -19.12 8.01 11.07
C VAL A 272 -19.02 9.49 10.75
N GLU A 273 -19.71 10.34 11.53
CA GLU A 273 -19.54 11.80 11.56
C GLU A 273 -18.76 12.17 12.84
N PRO A 274 -17.41 12.21 12.79
CA PRO A 274 -16.57 12.49 13.97
C PRO A 274 -16.55 13.96 14.36
N VAL A 275 -16.79 14.86 13.40
CA VAL A 275 -16.93 16.31 13.52
C VAL A 275 -18.00 16.80 12.56
N ALA A 276 -18.69 17.87 12.91
CA ALA A 276 -19.83 18.38 12.14
C ALA A 276 -19.47 18.65 10.68
N GLY A 277 -20.28 18.10 9.77
CA GLY A 277 -20.13 18.27 8.33
C GLY A 277 -19.16 17.31 7.65
N LEU A 278 -18.38 16.52 8.39
CA LEU A 278 -17.47 15.52 7.83
C LEU A 278 -18.01 14.10 8.02
N TRP A 279 -18.24 13.41 6.93
CA TRP A 279 -18.55 11.99 6.89
C TRP A 279 -17.35 11.17 6.45
N LEU A 280 -16.93 10.22 7.28
CA LEU A 280 -15.88 9.25 7.00
C LEU A 280 -16.51 7.88 6.79
N LEU A 281 -16.38 7.35 5.58
CA LEU A 281 -16.98 6.07 5.15
C LEU A 281 -15.89 5.00 5.07
N ALA A 282 -15.87 4.13 6.08
CA ALA A 282 -15.02 2.93 6.12
C ALA A 282 -15.68 1.80 5.34
N ILE A 283 -15.00 1.26 4.34
CA ILE A 283 -15.51 0.19 3.50
C ILE A 283 -14.69 -1.07 3.74
N ASP A 284 -15.32 -2.12 4.25
CA ASP A 284 -14.74 -3.46 4.29
C ASP A 284 -14.83 -4.10 2.90
N ALA A 285 -13.76 -3.94 2.13
CA ALA A 285 -13.65 -4.48 0.79
C ALA A 285 -13.03 -5.89 0.74
N ASN A 286 -12.88 -6.57 1.88
CA ASN A 286 -12.53 -7.98 1.91
C ASN A 286 -13.64 -8.85 1.31
N VAL A 287 -13.24 -9.75 0.42
CA VAL A 287 -14.12 -10.75 -0.18
C VAL A 287 -13.48 -12.13 -0.01
N TYR A 288 -13.97 -12.91 0.93
CA TYR A 288 -13.53 -14.27 1.19
C TYR A 288 -14.46 -15.24 0.45
N LYS A 289 -14.01 -15.75 -0.69
CA LYS A 289 -14.81 -16.66 -1.51
C LYS A 289 -14.81 -18.06 -0.88
N PRO A 290 -16.00 -18.70 -0.75
CA PRO A 290 -16.07 -20.10 -0.33
C PRO A 290 -15.32 -21.01 -1.34
N LYS A 291 -14.48 -21.90 -0.83
CA LYS A 291 -13.72 -22.87 -1.63
C LYS A 291 -14.63 -23.97 -2.19
N ALA A 292 -14.44 -24.32 -3.45
CA ALA A 292 -15.12 -25.46 -4.06
C ALA A 292 -14.76 -26.77 -3.35
N GLY A 293 -15.77 -27.61 -3.10
CA GLY A 293 -15.57 -28.96 -2.56
C GLY A 293 -15.09 -29.02 -1.11
N TYR A 294 -15.15 -27.92 -0.34
CA TYR A 294 -14.85 -27.96 1.08
C TYR A 294 -15.91 -28.78 1.84
N ALA A 295 -15.46 -29.79 2.58
CA ALA A 295 -16.35 -30.75 3.25
C ALA A 295 -16.70 -30.40 4.70
N GLY A 296 -16.17 -29.29 5.27
CA GLY A 296 -16.44 -28.83 6.63
C GLY A 296 -17.77 -28.09 6.79
N LYS A 297 -18.01 -27.53 7.97
CA LYS A 297 -19.25 -26.80 8.29
C LYS A 297 -19.37 -25.42 7.66
N GLY A 298 -18.27 -24.89 7.06
CA GLY A 298 -18.25 -23.57 6.43
C GLY A 298 -18.10 -22.37 7.37
N ASN A 299 -17.97 -22.60 8.67
CA ASN A 299 -17.64 -21.58 9.66
C ASN A 299 -16.17 -21.68 10.14
N GLU A 300 -15.32 -22.31 9.35
CA GLU A 300 -13.90 -22.45 9.58
C GLU A 300 -13.09 -21.62 8.57
N ALA A 301 -11.96 -21.12 9.00
CA ALA A 301 -11.05 -20.34 8.16
C ALA A 301 -10.64 -21.09 6.87
N ALA A 302 -10.47 -22.41 6.95
CA ALA A 302 -10.09 -23.27 5.83
C ALA A 302 -11.14 -23.35 4.71
N ALA A 303 -12.41 -23.01 5.00
CA ALA A 303 -13.51 -23.00 4.03
C ALA A 303 -13.40 -21.89 2.98
N PHE A 304 -12.53 -20.90 3.19
CA PHE A 304 -12.46 -19.69 2.38
C PHE A 304 -11.10 -19.48 1.73
N GLU A 305 -11.12 -18.84 0.56
CA GLU A 305 -9.93 -18.28 -0.06
C GLU A 305 -9.48 -17.02 0.69
N GLY A 306 -8.22 -16.59 0.50
CA GLY A 306 -7.76 -15.31 0.99
C GLY A 306 -8.34 -14.13 0.20
N SER A 307 -8.47 -12.99 0.83
CA SER A 307 -9.04 -11.79 0.23
C SER A 307 -8.05 -10.97 -0.62
N GLY A 308 -6.74 -11.17 -0.49
CA GLY A 308 -5.70 -10.27 -1.03
C GLY A 308 -5.73 -9.96 -2.54
N ASN A 309 -6.39 -10.79 -3.36
CA ASN A 309 -6.53 -10.56 -4.80
C ASN A 309 -7.98 -10.22 -5.23
N ALA A 310 -8.89 -10.05 -4.29
CA ALA A 310 -10.31 -9.83 -4.59
C ALA A 310 -10.67 -8.34 -4.73
N GLY A 311 -10.67 -7.59 -3.65
CA GLY A 311 -10.95 -6.15 -3.62
C GLY A 311 -12.19 -5.74 -4.45
N TYR A 312 -12.16 -4.53 -5.00
CA TYR A 312 -13.29 -3.97 -5.75
C TYR A 312 -13.62 -4.71 -7.05
N ASN A 313 -12.71 -5.48 -7.62
CA ASN A 313 -13.02 -6.34 -8.76
C ASN A 313 -14.08 -7.41 -8.42
N ALA A 314 -14.24 -7.76 -7.15
CA ALA A 314 -15.21 -8.74 -6.68
C ALA A 314 -16.41 -8.13 -5.94
N MET A 315 -16.29 -6.91 -5.39
CA MET A 315 -17.31 -6.31 -4.51
C MET A 315 -18.71 -6.24 -5.12
N PHE A 316 -18.83 -5.87 -6.40
CA PHE A 316 -20.14 -5.76 -7.05
C PHE A 316 -20.87 -7.09 -7.19
N ASP A 317 -20.13 -8.20 -7.28
CA ASP A 317 -20.70 -9.53 -7.44
C ASP A 317 -20.93 -10.23 -6.09
N TYR A 318 -20.12 -9.94 -5.08
CA TYR A 318 -20.12 -10.65 -3.80
C TYR A 318 -20.69 -9.85 -2.62
N LYS A 319 -20.65 -8.50 -2.67
CA LYS A 319 -21.15 -7.60 -1.61
C LYS A 319 -22.04 -6.48 -2.21
N PRO A 320 -23.03 -6.79 -3.07
CA PRO A 320 -23.89 -5.78 -3.73
C PRO A 320 -24.69 -4.93 -2.72
N GLN A 321 -25.02 -5.45 -1.52
CA GLN A 321 -25.66 -4.69 -0.45
C GLN A 321 -24.78 -3.54 0.04
N VAL A 322 -23.47 -3.75 0.17
CA VAL A 322 -22.52 -2.70 0.56
C VAL A 322 -22.41 -1.65 -0.56
N MET A 323 -22.36 -2.09 -1.83
CA MET A 323 -22.32 -1.18 -2.97
C MET A 323 -23.58 -0.31 -3.08
N ALA A 324 -24.75 -0.88 -2.80
CA ALA A 324 -26.02 -0.15 -2.73
C ALA A 324 -26.03 0.87 -1.58
N TRP A 325 -25.52 0.48 -0.41
CA TRP A 325 -25.39 1.38 0.74
C TRP A 325 -24.42 2.55 0.47
N ILE A 326 -23.26 2.32 -0.15
CA ILE A 326 -22.33 3.37 -0.56
C ILE A 326 -23.03 4.42 -1.42
N LYS A 327 -23.85 3.98 -2.40
CA LYS A 327 -24.64 4.88 -3.25
C LYS A 327 -25.60 5.73 -2.43
N GLN A 328 -26.31 5.12 -1.46
CA GLN A 328 -27.25 5.83 -0.58
C GLN A 328 -26.51 6.85 0.32
N VAL A 329 -25.36 6.47 0.89
CA VAL A 329 -24.53 7.36 1.71
C VAL A 329 -24.07 8.55 0.89
N ALA A 330 -23.52 8.33 -0.31
CA ALA A 330 -23.06 9.41 -1.20
C ALA A 330 -24.20 10.38 -1.57
N ALA A 331 -25.37 9.85 -1.90
CA ALA A 331 -26.55 10.68 -2.22
C ALA A 331 -27.01 11.52 -1.00
N ARG A 332 -27.04 10.92 0.19
CA ARG A 332 -27.40 11.62 1.45
C ARG A 332 -26.34 12.68 1.82
N ALA A 333 -25.06 12.36 1.69
CA ALA A 333 -23.98 13.32 1.93
C ALA A 333 -24.14 14.56 1.06
N LYS A 334 -24.37 14.36 -0.25
CA LYS A 334 -24.62 15.45 -1.20
C LYS A 334 -25.88 16.27 -0.81
N ALA A 335 -26.98 15.61 -0.50
CA ALA A 335 -28.25 16.27 -0.14
C ALA A 335 -28.14 17.09 1.15
N GLN A 336 -27.30 16.68 2.10
CA GLN A 336 -27.10 17.32 3.40
C GLN A 336 -25.87 18.25 3.44
N GLY A 337 -25.18 18.47 2.32
CA GLY A 337 -23.98 19.30 2.26
C GLY A 337 -22.82 18.78 3.10
N LYS A 338 -22.71 17.44 3.31
CA LYS A 338 -21.62 16.81 4.02
C LYS A 338 -20.43 16.55 3.12
N THR A 339 -19.23 16.83 3.61
CA THR A 339 -18.00 16.38 2.94
C THR A 339 -17.83 14.90 3.20
N LEU A 340 -17.89 14.09 2.14
CA LEU A 340 -17.72 12.63 2.21
C LEU A 340 -16.30 12.25 1.79
N VAL A 341 -15.55 11.64 2.71
CA VAL A 341 -14.26 11.01 2.43
C VAL A 341 -14.42 9.50 2.65
N THR A 342 -14.14 8.72 1.61
CA THR A 342 -14.21 7.26 1.69
C THR A 342 -12.83 6.67 1.89
N PHE A 343 -12.74 5.58 2.62
CA PHE A 343 -11.49 4.84 2.78
C PHE A 343 -11.73 3.34 2.90
N SER A 344 -10.79 2.59 2.39
CA SER A 344 -10.74 1.13 2.52
C SER A 344 -9.30 0.66 2.39
N HIS A 345 -9.07 -0.63 2.59
CA HIS A 345 -7.75 -1.18 2.36
C HIS A 345 -7.40 -1.22 0.86
N TYR A 346 -8.29 -1.72 0.01
CA TYR A 346 -8.04 -1.93 -1.41
C TYR A 346 -8.20 -0.66 -2.24
N PRO A 347 -7.40 -0.46 -3.31
CA PRO A 347 -7.56 0.65 -4.25
C PRO A 347 -8.86 0.54 -5.06
N MET A 348 -9.44 1.69 -5.40
CA MET A 348 -10.62 1.78 -6.27
C MET A 348 -10.28 2.00 -7.76
N ILE A 349 -9.06 2.44 -8.03
CA ILE A 349 -8.54 2.69 -9.40
C ILE A 349 -7.21 1.97 -9.54
N GLU A 350 -6.83 1.65 -10.79
CA GLU A 350 -5.51 1.10 -11.07
C GLU A 350 -4.40 2.03 -10.55
N PHE A 351 -3.26 1.46 -10.21
CA PHE A 351 -2.21 2.16 -9.45
C PHE A 351 -0.84 2.16 -10.15
N TYR A 352 -0.83 1.93 -11.47
CA TYR A 352 0.38 1.94 -12.30
C TYR A 352 0.44 3.16 -13.23
N GLN A 353 -0.24 4.26 -12.93
CA GLN A 353 -0.25 5.50 -13.74
C GLN A 353 -0.62 5.23 -15.21
N GLY A 354 -1.59 4.35 -15.47
CA GLY A 354 -2.00 3.96 -16.81
C GLY A 354 -1.09 2.92 -17.49
N GLN A 355 -0.03 2.43 -16.83
CA GLN A 355 0.95 1.54 -17.42
C GLN A 355 0.61 0.05 -17.29
N THR A 356 -0.56 -0.31 -16.79
CA THR A 356 -0.99 -1.71 -16.56
C THR A 356 -0.76 -2.62 -17.78
N GLN A 357 -1.10 -2.16 -19.00
CA GLN A 357 -0.92 -2.96 -20.22
C GLN A 357 0.56 -3.10 -20.61
N HIS A 358 1.35 -2.05 -20.43
CA HIS A 358 2.80 -2.11 -20.71
C HIS A 358 3.52 -3.03 -19.72
N ILE A 359 3.11 -3.02 -18.45
CA ILE A 359 3.64 -3.96 -17.45
C ILE A 359 3.26 -5.41 -17.80
N ALA A 360 2.02 -5.66 -18.23
CA ALA A 360 1.61 -6.97 -18.71
C ALA A 360 2.45 -7.44 -19.92
N ALA A 361 2.72 -6.56 -20.89
CA ALA A 361 3.57 -6.86 -22.04
C ALA A 361 5.04 -7.10 -21.64
N LEU A 362 5.54 -6.39 -20.61
CA LEU A 362 6.90 -6.54 -20.12
C LEU A 362 7.09 -7.83 -19.33
N LEU A 363 6.24 -8.07 -18.32
CA LEU A 363 6.41 -9.12 -17.31
C LEU A 363 5.56 -10.38 -17.57
N GLY A 364 4.38 -10.23 -18.21
CA GLY A 364 3.33 -11.23 -18.35
C GLY A 364 2.06 -10.85 -17.60
N GLU A 365 0.90 -11.33 -18.06
CA GLU A 365 -0.41 -10.95 -17.52
C GLU A 365 -0.65 -11.39 -16.06
N ASP A 366 -0.02 -12.49 -15.64
CA ASP A 366 -0.17 -13.05 -14.29
C ASP A 366 0.89 -12.54 -13.29
N ARG A 367 1.76 -11.61 -13.72
CA ARG A 367 2.88 -11.09 -12.92
C ARG A 367 2.69 -9.64 -12.54
N GLY A 368 3.63 -9.08 -11.76
CA GLY A 368 3.61 -7.67 -11.37
C GLY A 368 2.35 -7.29 -10.58
N GLN A 369 1.70 -8.22 -9.90
CA GLN A 369 0.47 -8.02 -9.09
C GLN A 369 -0.71 -7.42 -9.89
N LEU A 370 -0.74 -7.61 -11.22
CA LEU A 370 -1.78 -7.07 -12.11
C LEU A 370 -3.19 -7.56 -11.75
N SER A 371 -3.33 -8.77 -11.18
CA SER A 371 -4.60 -9.31 -10.70
C SER A 371 -5.26 -8.46 -9.61
N ARG A 372 -4.49 -7.66 -8.87
CA ARG A 372 -4.97 -6.74 -7.82
C ARG A 372 -5.43 -5.40 -8.37
N SER A 373 -5.06 -5.08 -9.61
CA SER A 373 -5.42 -3.80 -10.24
C SER A 373 -6.91 -3.75 -10.56
N PRO A 374 -7.65 -2.72 -10.10
CA PRO A 374 -9.06 -2.55 -10.46
C PRO A 374 -9.21 -2.31 -11.96
N LYS A 375 -10.18 -3.02 -12.54
CA LYS A 375 -10.54 -2.82 -13.95
C LYS A 375 -11.20 -1.46 -14.14
N ALA A 376 -10.90 -0.76 -15.25
CA ALA A 376 -11.42 0.58 -15.52
C ALA A 376 -12.96 0.67 -15.41
N GLN A 377 -13.69 -0.35 -15.87
CA GLN A 377 -15.15 -0.41 -15.74
C GLN A 377 -15.64 -0.43 -14.27
N ILE A 378 -14.84 -1.02 -13.36
CA ILE A 378 -15.16 -1.03 -11.92
C ILE A 378 -14.99 0.36 -11.35
N SER A 379 -13.87 1.04 -11.68
CA SER A 379 -13.61 2.41 -11.25
C SER A 379 -14.69 3.39 -11.73
N HIS A 380 -15.15 3.25 -12.98
CA HIS A 380 -16.27 4.04 -13.52
C HIS A 380 -17.58 3.79 -12.77
N ARG A 381 -17.90 2.51 -12.47
CA ARG A 381 -19.09 2.17 -11.67
C ARG A 381 -19.02 2.77 -10.26
N LEU A 382 -17.84 2.78 -9.62
CA LEU A 382 -17.64 3.40 -8.30
C LEU A 382 -17.85 4.92 -8.36
N ALA A 383 -17.33 5.60 -9.39
CA ALA A 383 -17.61 7.03 -9.63
C ALA A 383 -19.12 7.28 -9.79
N ASP A 384 -19.84 6.40 -10.48
CA ASP A 384 -21.28 6.49 -10.70
C ASP A 384 -22.13 6.17 -9.44
N LEU A 385 -21.56 5.57 -8.41
CA LEU A 385 -22.18 5.50 -7.09
C LEU A 385 -22.12 6.85 -6.34
N GLY A 386 -21.34 7.81 -6.84
CA GLY A 386 -21.16 9.13 -6.22
C GLY A 386 -19.93 9.23 -5.31
N VAL A 387 -19.05 8.23 -5.30
CA VAL A 387 -17.76 8.31 -4.62
C VAL A 387 -16.85 9.27 -5.38
N ARG A 388 -16.36 10.32 -4.71
CA ARG A 388 -15.51 11.34 -5.33
C ARG A 388 -14.06 11.28 -4.86
N LEU A 389 -13.84 10.95 -3.60
CA LEU A 389 -12.53 10.81 -2.99
C LEU A 389 -12.46 9.51 -2.21
N HIS A 390 -11.44 8.73 -2.51
CA HIS A 390 -11.11 7.49 -1.80
C HIS A 390 -9.64 7.45 -1.42
N ILE A 391 -9.34 6.99 -0.20
CA ILE A 391 -7.98 6.73 0.26
C ILE A 391 -7.83 5.24 0.53
N GLY A 392 -6.84 4.61 -0.11
CA GLY A 392 -6.54 3.19 0.02
C GLY A 392 -5.12 2.89 0.44
N GLY A 393 -4.86 1.62 0.77
CA GLY A 393 -3.56 1.01 1.07
C GLY A 393 -3.28 -0.20 0.18
N HIS A 394 -2.92 -1.36 0.78
CA HIS A 394 -2.75 -2.68 0.17
C HIS A 394 -1.49 -2.88 -0.68
N MET A 395 -1.15 -1.90 -1.50
CA MET A 395 -0.05 -2.04 -2.45
C MET A 395 1.27 -1.46 -1.96
N HIS A 396 1.25 -0.75 -0.83
CA HIS A 396 2.38 -0.02 -0.25
C HIS A 396 2.96 1.03 -1.22
N LEU A 397 2.12 1.59 -2.09
CA LEU A 397 2.53 2.55 -3.11
C LEU A 397 2.11 3.97 -2.75
N ASN A 398 2.92 4.95 -3.16
CA ASN A 398 2.52 6.35 -3.20
C ASN A 398 2.01 6.69 -4.60
N ASN A 399 0.70 6.68 -4.78
CA ASN A 399 0.08 6.89 -6.10
C ASN A 399 -1.21 7.72 -5.98
N THR A 400 -1.57 8.42 -7.05
CA THR A 400 -2.86 9.08 -7.20
C THR A 400 -3.39 8.81 -8.59
N ALA A 401 -4.66 8.46 -8.70
CA ALA A 401 -5.31 8.16 -9.97
C ALA A 401 -6.70 8.79 -10.04
N VAL A 402 -7.15 9.13 -11.24
CA VAL A 402 -8.46 9.73 -11.52
C VAL A 402 -9.20 8.87 -12.53
N ALA A 403 -10.43 8.51 -12.21
CA ALA A 403 -11.32 7.83 -13.14
C ALA A 403 -12.54 8.70 -13.45
N ASN A 404 -12.77 8.96 -14.73
CA ASN A 404 -13.91 9.71 -15.22
C ASN A 404 -14.88 8.75 -15.93
N SER A 405 -16.11 8.64 -15.40
CA SER A 405 -17.13 7.80 -16.02
C SER A 405 -17.76 8.46 -17.25
N ARG A 406 -18.43 7.67 -18.08
CA ARG A 406 -19.20 8.19 -19.23
C ARG A 406 -20.39 9.07 -18.82
N LEU A 407 -20.84 8.99 -17.57
CA LEU A 407 -21.91 9.85 -17.01
C LEU A 407 -21.37 11.19 -16.49
N GLY A 408 -20.07 11.46 -16.63
CA GLY A 408 -19.44 12.70 -16.18
C GLY A 408 -19.10 12.72 -14.69
N ASN A 409 -19.13 11.58 -14.00
CA ASN A 409 -18.73 11.48 -12.60
C ASN A 409 -17.23 11.21 -12.51
N SER A 410 -16.56 11.91 -11.58
CA SER A 410 -15.12 11.73 -11.30
C SER A 410 -14.91 11.06 -9.95
N LEU A 411 -13.97 10.12 -9.89
CA LEU A 411 -13.44 9.50 -8.68
C LEU A 411 -11.94 9.74 -8.63
N VAL A 412 -11.45 10.27 -7.53
CA VAL A 412 -10.02 10.36 -7.22
C VAL A 412 -9.68 9.31 -6.18
N ASN A 413 -8.71 8.44 -6.49
CA ASN A 413 -8.16 7.46 -5.57
C ASN A 413 -6.74 7.86 -5.18
N ILE A 414 -6.52 8.07 -3.89
CA ILE A 414 -5.20 8.30 -3.31
C ILE A 414 -4.74 6.99 -2.68
N GLN A 415 -3.71 6.41 -3.25
CA GLN A 415 -3.00 5.27 -2.70
C GLN A 415 -1.98 5.84 -1.71
N ALA A 416 -2.19 5.63 -0.43
CA ALA A 416 -1.29 6.14 0.59
C ALA A 416 -0.10 5.17 0.78
N PRO A 417 1.13 5.70 0.93
CA PRO A 417 2.31 4.88 1.16
C PRO A 417 2.28 4.23 2.54
N SER A 418 3.00 3.11 2.68
CA SER A 418 3.16 2.38 3.94
C SER A 418 4.31 2.95 4.79
N LEU A 419 4.17 2.92 6.12
CA LEU A 419 5.27 3.19 7.04
C LEU A 419 6.31 2.05 7.05
N ALA A 420 5.90 0.86 6.62
CA ALA A 420 6.70 -0.36 6.62
C ALA A 420 7.37 -0.65 5.27
N ALA A 421 7.40 0.31 4.33
CA ALA A 421 7.96 0.12 2.98
C ALA A 421 8.69 1.36 2.47
N TYR A 422 9.37 1.24 1.35
CA TYR A 422 10.00 2.35 0.64
C TYR A 422 8.96 3.15 -0.17
N VAL A 423 8.82 4.47 -0.05
CA VAL A 423 9.37 5.43 0.92
C VAL A 423 8.45 5.48 2.12
N PRO A 424 8.98 5.30 3.36
CA PRO A 424 8.11 5.33 4.53
C PRO A 424 7.47 6.71 4.70
N ALA A 425 6.15 6.77 4.60
CA ALA A 425 5.41 8.03 4.64
C ALA A 425 3.93 7.81 5.00
N TYR A 426 3.21 8.89 5.27
CA TYR A 426 1.76 8.89 5.44
C TYR A 426 1.12 10.09 4.73
N LYS A 427 -0.20 10.04 4.48
CA LYS A 427 -0.95 11.14 3.87
C LYS A 427 -1.61 12.00 4.93
N LEU A 428 -1.53 13.32 4.76
CA LEU A 428 -2.24 14.32 5.55
C LEU A 428 -3.19 15.08 4.63
N LEU A 429 -4.49 14.94 4.86
CA LEU A 429 -5.53 15.68 4.18
C LEU A 429 -5.94 16.88 5.04
N THR A 430 -6.03 18.06 4.42
CA THR A 430 -6.59 19.27 5.03
C THR A 430 -7.80 19.71 4.22
N LEU A 431 -8.98 19.63 4.82
CA LEU A 431 -10.23 20.08 4.22
C LEU A 431 -10.31 21.60 4.39
N THR A 432 -10.00 22.35 3.32
CA THR A 432 -9.98 23.81 3.36
C THR A 432 -11.38 24.40 3.22
N ASN A 433 -12.22 23.75 2.42
CA ASN A 433 -13.66 24.03 2.26
C ASN A 433 -14.34 22.77 1.70
N ALA A 434 -15.64 22.86 1.38
CA ALA A 434 -16.42 21.72 0.86
C ALA A 434 -15.88 21.16 -0.47
N ASP A 435 -15.17 21.96 -1.26
CA ASP A 435 -14.77 21.64 -2.63
C ASP A 435 -13.27 21.43 -2.80
N GLN A 436 -12.46 21.82 -1.83
CA GLN A 436 -11.00 21.75 -1.93
C GLN A 436 -10.35 20.98 -0.79
N VAL A 437 -9.53 20.02 -1.14
CA VAL A 437 -8.71 19.24 -0.23
C VAL A 437 -7.24 19.47 -0.58
N LYS A 438 -6.45 19.90 0.41
CA LYS A 438 -5.00 19.89 0.32
C LYS A 438 -4.50 18.53 0.77
N VAL A 439 -3.75 17.87 -0.07
CA VAL A 439 -3.10 16.57 0.22
C VAL A 439 -1.60 16.80 0.36
N GLN A 440 -1.03 16.31 1.44
CA GLN A 440 0.41 16.35 1.70
C GLN A 440 0.91 14.94 2.00
N THR A 441 2.13 14.64 1.55
CA THR A 441 2.80 13.37 1.88
C THR A 441 3.93 13.65 2.85
N ILE A 442 3.83 13.11 4.05
CA ILE A 442 4.80 13.32 5.13
C ILE A 442 5.73 12.11 5.16
N VAL A 443 6.95 12.33 4.71
CA VAL A 443 8.01 11.31 4.70
C VAL A 443 8.64 11.18 6.08
N LEU A 444 8.76 9.97 6.58
CA LEU A 444 9.50 9.63 7.80
C LEU A 444 10.95 9.34 7.44
N GLN A 445 11.78 10.36 7.44
CA GLN A 445 13.22 10.20 7.20
C GLN A 445 13.93 9.65 8.43
N ASP A 446 13.69 10.28 9.57
CA ASP A 446 14.30 9.94 10.84
C ASP A 446 13.26 9.28 11.76
N VAL A 447 13.53 8.04 12.12
CA VAL A 447 12.71 7.24 13.04
C VAL A 447 13.56 6.86 14.24
N PRO A 448 13.31 7.45 15.42
CA PRO A 448 14.09 7.14 16.62
C PRO A 448 14.06 5.65 16.95
N GLY A 449 15.23 5.05 17.09
CA GLY A 449 15.35 3.67 17.50
C GLY A 449 15.26 2.61 16.37
N PHE A 450 15.12 3.01 15.10
CA PHE A 450 15.02 2.08 13.96
C PHE A 450 16.18 1.06 13.90
N ASN A 451 17.34 1.42 14.44
CA ASN A 451 18.54 0.60 14.43
C ASN A 451 18.77 -0.20 15.74
N GLN A 452 17.83 -0.18 16.67
CA GLN A 452 17.98 -0.89 17.96
C GLN A 452 18.05 -2.41 17.83
N LEU A 453 17.56 -2.95 16.71
CA LEU A 453 17.56 -4.40 16.44
C LEU A 453 18.80 -4.87 15.67
N PHE A 454 19.67 -3.99 15.23
CA PHE A 454 20.79 -4.31 14.33
C PHE A 454 21.80 -5.28 14.92
N GLU A 455 22.02 -5.28 16.22
CA GLU A 455 22.90 -6.26 16.89
C GLU A 455 22.40 -7.71 16.70
N HIS A 456 21.07 -7.91 16.76
CA HIS A 456 20.47 -9.22 16.54
C HIS A 456 20.61 -9.67 15.07
N TYR A 457 20.48 -8.76 14.12
CA TYR A 457 20.70 -9.04 12.70
C TYR A 457 22.18 -9.32 12.39
N GLN A 458 23.11 -8.65 13.06
CA GLN A 458 24.54 -8.97 12.95
C GLN A 458 24.84 -10.39 13.45
N HIS A 459 24.21 -10.79 14.54
CA HIS A 459 24.32 -12.17 15.07
C HIS A 459 23.75 -13.20 14.07
N GLU A 460 22.54 -12.95 13.53
CA GLU A 460 21.94 -13.76 12.45
C GLU A 460 22.90 -13.88 11.26
N TRP A 461 23.45 -12.77 10.77
CA TRP A 461 24.33 -12.75 9.62
C TRP A 461 25.61 -13.57 9.85
N GLN A 462 26.20 -13.46 11.05
CA GLN A 462 27.36 -14.26 11.42
C GLN A 462 27.03 -15.76 11.45
N GLN A 463 25.86 -16.12 11.97
CA GLN A 463 25.39 -17.50 12.02
C GLN A 463 25.14 -18.07 10.61
N LEU A 464 24.47 -17.31 9.73
CA LEU A 464 24.29 -17.68 8.33
C LEU A 464 25.64 -17.95 7.63
N LYS A 465 26.64 -17.10 7.90
CA LYS A 465 27.99 -17.29 7.36
C LYS A 465 28.67 -18.55 7.87
N GLN A 466 28.56 -18.86 9.18
CA GLN A 466 29.09 -20.10 9.77
C GLN A 466 28.40 -21.33 9.17
N ASP A 467 27.09 -21.26 8.97
CA ASP A 467 26.27 -22.35 8.43
C ASP A 467 26.37 -22.45 6.89
N LYS A 468 27.19 -21.60 6.24
CA LYS A 468 27.34 -21.50 4.78
C LYS A 468 26.02 -21.30 4.04
N GLN A 469 25.08 -20.58 4.64
CA GLN A 469 23.82 -20.20 4.04
C GLN A 469 23.97 -18.95 3.16
N PRO A 470 23.06 -18.71 2.21
CA PRO A 470 23.05 -17.49 1.42
C PRO A 470 23.04 -16.23 2.30
N LEU A 471 23.92 -15.28 1.99
CA LEU A 471 24.06 -14.04 2.76
C LEU A 471 23.29 -12.89 2.08
N TRP A 472 22.59 -12.11 2.90
CA TRP A 472 22.08 -10.80 2.49
C TRP A 472 23.17 -9.72 2.63
N ASP A 473 22.98 -8.57 1.97
CA ASP A 473 23.99 -7.49 1.98
C ASP A 473 24.01 -6.76 3.33
N ALA A 474 25.01 -7.05 4.15
CA ALA A 474 25.18 -6.44 5.47
C ALA A 474 25.36 -4.91 5.44
N LYS A 475 25.59 -4.30 4.29
CA LYS A 475 25.67 -2.84 4.15
C LYS A 475 24.37 -2.14 4.56
N ILE A 476 23.22 -2.83 4.49
CA ILE A 476 21.94 -2.28 4.95
C ILE A 476 21.98 -1.86 6.43
N LEU A 477 22.77 -2.52 7.27
CA LEU A 477 22.97 -2.17 8.68
C LEU A 477 23.86 -0.92 8.89
N GLN A 478 24.40 -0.33 7.81
CA GLN A 478 25.15 0.92 7.85
C GLN A 478 24.26 2.14 7.55
N SER A 479 22.96 1.94 7.34
CA SER A 479 22.01 3.01 7.06
C SER A 479 21.99 4.04 8.19
N LYS A 480 22.05 5.32 7.81
CA LYS A 480 22.13 6.45 8.75
C LYS A 480 20.77 6.88 9.27
N ASN A 481 19.72 6.61 8.51
CA ASN A 481 18.34 6.93 8.84
C ASN A 481 17.38 5.87 8.28
N TYR A 482 16.11 5.96 8.68
CA TYR A 482 15.11 4.97 8.32
C TYR A 482 14.78 4.94 6.81
N ARG A 483 14.83 6.09 6.13
CA ARG A 483 14.64 6.15 4.67
C ARG A 483 15.76 5.39 3.93
N GLU A 484 17.02 5.56 4.33
CA GLU A 484 18.14 4.79 3.77
C GLU A 484 17.97 3.29 4.02
N PHE A 485 17.53 2.91 5.22
CA PHE A 485 17.25 1.51 5.55
C PHE A 485 16.15 0.93 4.67
N ALA A 486 15.03 1.65 4.49
CA ALA A 486 13.95 1.24 3.61
C ALA A 486 14.37 1.15 2.13
N ASN A 487 15.26 2.04 1.67
CA ASN A 487 15.84 1.97 0.32
C ASN A 487 16.77 0.74 0.18
N GLY A 488 17.56 0.44 1.20
CA GLY A 488 18.36 -0.79 1.28
C GLY A 488 17.49 -2.05 1.25
N HIS A 489 16.38 -2.04 1.97
CA HIS A 489 15.38 -3.12 1.96
C HIS A 489 14.80 -3.30 0.54
N LEU A 490 14.37 -2.24 -0.14
CA LEU A 490 13.85 -2.33 -1.50
C LEU A 490 14.90 -2.92 -2.47
N ARG A 491 16.19 -2.55 -2.32
CA ARG A 491 17.28 -3.10 -3.11
C ARG A 491 17.41 -4.62 -2.93
N GLU A 492 17.42 -5.09 -1.69
CA GLU A 492 17.50 -6.51 -1.38
C GLU A 492 16.23 -7.28 -1.80
N LEU A 493 15.06 -6.70 -1.58
CA LEU A 493 13.78 -7.25 -2.05
C LEU A 493 13.75 -7.40 -3.57
N THR A 494 14.28 -6.39 -4.30
CA THR A 494 14.44 -6.46 -5.76
C THR A 494 15.36 -7.60 -6.17
N ARG A 495 16.49 -7.77 -5.48
CA ARG A 495 17.49 -8.80 -5.77
C ARG A 495 17.02 -10.22 -5.40
N LEU A 496 16.37 -10.36 -4.23
CA LEU A 496 16.05 -11.67 -3.65
C LEU A 496 14.68 -12.21 -4.07
N ARG A 497 13.75 -11.33 -4.41
CA ARG A 497 12.36 -11.72 -4.70
C ARG A 497 11.85 -11.22 -6.04
N PHE A 498 11.87 -9.91 -6.31
CA PHE A 498 11.19 -9.37 -7.48
C PHE A 498 11.84 -9.82 -8.79
N LEU A 499 13.16 -9.65 -8.94
CA LEU A 499 13.87 -10.10 -10.13
C LEU A 499 13.74 -11.61 -10.38
N PRO A 500 13.91 -12.49 -9.37
CA PRO A 500 13.75 -13.93 -9.58
C PRO A 500 12.31 -14.38 -9.90
N ASN A 501 11.29 -13.72 -9.34
CA ASN A 501 9.92 -14.23 -9.39
C ASN A 501 9.02 -13.53 -10.41
N ASP A 502 9.21 -12.22 -10.63
CA ASP A 502 8.30 -11.41 -11.43
C ASP A 502 8.82 -11.18 -12.86
N TRP A 503 10.14 -11.23 -13.09
CA TRP A 503 10.73 -10.94 -14.39
C TRP A 503 10.94 -12.22 -15.20
N PRO A 504 10.63 -12.22 -16.53
CA PRO A 504 10.97 -13.34 -17.41
C PRO A 504 12.48 -13.64 -17.38
N ASP A 505 12.84 -14.92 -17.38
CA ASP A 505 14.21 -15.37 -17.21
C ASP A 505 15.18 -14.78 -18.24
N GLU A 506 14.74 -14.71 -19.48
CA GLU A 506 15.54 -14.18 -20.60
C GLU A 506 15.79 -12.68 -20.42
N LEU A 507 14.76 -11.91 -20.01
CA LEU A 507 14.91 -10.48 -19.76
C LEU A 507 15.78 -10.23 -18.54
N ARG A 508 15.61 -11.02 -17.48
CA ARG A 508 16.43 -10.93 -16.25
C ARG A 508 17.91 -11.19 -16.57
N GLN A 509 18.23 -12.21 -17.38
CA GLN A 509 19.60 -12.49 -17.79
C GLN A 509 20.23 -11.33 -18.56
N LEU A 510 19.48 -10.73 -19.49
CA LEU A 510 19.94 -9.54 -20.22
C LEU A 510 20.21 -8.38 -19.26
N LEU A 511 19.25 -8.03 -18.41
CA LEU A 511 19.37 -6.91 -17.49
C LEU A 511 20.56 -7.07 -16.51
N LEU A 512 20.81 -8.28 -16.03
CA LEU A 512 21.93 -8.53 -15.11
C LEU A 512 23.30 -8.54 -15.81
N ALA A 513 23.33 -8.73 -17.13
CA ALA A 513 24.58 -8.79 -17.91
C ALA A 513 24.98 -7.43 -18.52
N LEU A 514 24.07 -6.47 -18.65
CA LEU A 514 24.26 -5.26 -19.43
C LEU A 514 24.31 -3.99 -18.57
N ASN A 515 25.14 -3.02 -19.00
CA ASN A 515 25.02 -1.63 -18.59
C ASN A 515 24.18 -0.83 -19.61
N GLY A 516 23.90 0.45 -19.34
CA GLY A 516 23.06 1.27 -20.20
C GLY A 516 23.62 1.43 -21.62
N GLU A 517 24.92 1.67 -21.80
CA GLU A 517 25.51 1.74 -23.13
C GLU A 517 25.28 0.45 -23.91
N GLN A 518 25.58 -0.70 -23.31
CA GLN A 518 25.38 -2.01 -23.92
C GLN A 518 23.93 -2.30 -24.27
N MET A 519 22.97 -1.85 -23.43
CA MET A 519 21.52 -1.98 -23.74
C MET A 519 21.16 -1.23 -25.01
N LEU A 520 21.63 0.00 -25.16
CA LEU A 520 21.38 0.82 -26.35
C LEU A 520 21.97 0.20 -27.60
N LEU A 521 23.25 -0.23 -27.52
CA LEU A 521 23.96 -0.82 -28.63
C LEU A 521 23.30 -2.14 -29.06
N LEU A 522 22.98 -3.02 -28.10
CA LEU A 522 22.34 -4.30 -28.39
C LEU A 522 20.96 -4.13 -29.05
N ALA A 523 20.17 -3.17 -28.61
CA ALA A 523 18.86 -2.88 -29.21
C ALA A 523 18.94 -2.33 -30.64
N GLN A 524 20.11 -1.84 -31.09
CA GLN A 524 20.36 -1.28 -32.41
C GLN A 524 21.30 -2.15 -33.28
N LEU A 525 21.76 -3.28 -32.73
CA LEU A 525 22.73 -4.14 -33.41
C LEU A 525 22.09 -4.80 -34.66
N ASN A 526 22.83 -4.85 -35.75
CA ASN A 526 22.42 -5.55 -36.95
C ASN A 526 23.03 -6.98 -36.97
N THR A 527 22.34 -7.94 -36.32
CA THR A 527 22.78 -9.34 -36.27
C THR A 527 21.62 -10.30 -36.38
N LYS A 528 21.88 -11.52 -36.84
CA LYS A 528 20.90 -12.62 -36.90
C LYS A 528 20.94 -13.51 -35.65
N VAL A 529 21.81 -13.21 -34.68
CA VAL A 529 21.87 -13.94 -33.41
C VAL A 529 20.51 -13.92 -32.73
N THR A 530 20.06 -15.09 -32.30
CA THR A 530 18.77 -15.25 -31.61
C THR A 530 18.89 -15.05 -30.12
N LEU A 531 17.75 -14.80 -29.46
CA LEU A 531 17.70 -14.66 -28.01
C LEU A 531 18.21 -15.92 -27.29
N GLY A 532 17.92 -17.13 -27.81
CA GLY A 532 18.34 -18.40 -27.21
C GLY A 532 19.86 -18.63 -27.21
N GLU A 533 20.61 -17.89 -28.04
CA GLU A 533 22.06 -17.96 -28.11
C GLU A 533 22.76 -17.00 -27.10
N PHE A 534 21.98 -16.15 -26.41
CA PHE A 534 22.57 -15.13 -25.51
C PHE A 534 23.34 -15.79 -24.36
N SER A 535 24.56 -15.33 -24.18
CA SER A 535 25.43 -15.65 -23.06
C SER A 535 26.43 -14.49 -22.81
N PRO A 536 27.01 -14.37 -21.62
CA PRO A 536 28.07 -13.42 -21.36
C PRO A 536 29.28 -13.54 -22.32
N ALA A 537 29.62 -14.77 -22.73
CA ALA A 537 30.69 -15.03 -23.69
C ALA A 537 30.33 -14.49 -25.08
N LEU A 538 29.09 -14.70 -25.52
CA LEU A 538 28.60 -14.15 -26.80
C LEU A 538 28.56 -12.63 -26.77
N LEU A 539 28.15 -12.01 -25.67
CA LEU A 539 28.18 -10.55 -25.51
C LEU A 539 29.60 -10.00 -25.68
N GLN A 540 30.60 -10.65 -25.08
CA GLN A 540 31.97 -10.29 -25.22
C GLN A 540 32.46 -10.41 -26.68
N GLN A 541 32.07 -11.47 -27.40
CA GLN A 541 32.36 -11.66 -28.82
C GLN A 541 31.69 -10.58 -29.69
N LEU A 542 30.40 -10.29 -29.46
CA LEU A 542 29.66 -9.27 -30.18
C LEU A 542 30.28 -7.89 -29.97
N SER A 543 30.75 -7.58 -28.77
CA SER A 543 31.41 -6.28 -28.47
C SER A 543 32.67 -5.99 -29.27
N GLN A 544 33.28 -7.00 -29.89
CA GLN A 544 34.45 -6.88 -30.76
C GLN A 544 34.08 -6.85 -32.25
N SER A 545 32.77 -7.03 -32.60
CA SER A 545 32.34 -7.13 -33.99
C SER A 545 32.28 -5.76 -34.70
N PRO A 546 32.39 -5.74 -36.04
CA PRO A 546 32.16 -4.53 -36.83
C PRO A 546 30.77 -3.95 -36.67
N GLU A 547 29.76 -4.80 -36.52
CA GLU A 547 28.36 -4.42 -36.31
C GLU A 547 28.17 -3.66 -34.98
N TRP A 548 28.92 -4.07 -33.94
CA TRP A 548 28.91 -3.38 -32.66
C TRP A 548 29.52 -1.98 -32.79
N GLN A 549 30.61 -1.84 -33.53
CA GLN A 549 31.24 -0.54 -33.78
C GLN A 549 30.32 0.39 -34.58
N GLN A 550 29.58 -0.14 -35.55
CA GLN A 550 28.59 0.63 -36.30
C GLN A 550 27.42 1.08 -35.39
N ALA A 551 26.91 0.18 -34.56
CA ALA A 551 25.87 0.53 -33.58
C ALA A 551 26.36 1.61 -32.60
N ARG A 552 27.64 1.52 -32.17
CA ARG A 552 28.23 2.50 -31.27
C ARG A 552 28.36 3.87 -31.91
N GLN A 553 28.81 3.94 -33.17
CA GLN A 553 28.91 5.21 -33.92
C GLN A 553 27.52 5.86 -34.06
N LYS A 554 26.49 5.08 -34.39
CA LYS A 554 25.11 5.57 -34.47
C LYS A 554 24.63 6.08 -33.12
N ALA A 555 24.81 5.31 -32.04
CA ALA A 555 24.43 5.67 -30.70
C ALA A 555 25.13 6.94 -30.19
N GLN A 556 26.42 7.12 -30.58
CA GLN A 556 27.18 8.32 -30.22
C GLN A 556 26.59 9.58 -30.87
N VAL A 557 26.20 9.52 -32.13
CA VAL A 557 25.52 10.63 -32.82
C VAL A 557 24.17 10.96 -32.16
N GLN A 558 23.41 9.94 -31.79
CA GLN A 558 22.11 10.12 -31.12
C GLN A 558 22.28 10.72 -29.72
N ALA A 559 23.22 10.22 -28.91
CA ALA A 559 23.52 10.73 -27.58
C ALA A 559 23.98 12.20 -27.62
N LEU A 560 24.88 12.52 -28.55
CA LEU A 560 25.37 13.90 -28.75
C LEU A 560 24.23 14.85 -29.14
N ALA A 561 23.33 14.42 -30.02
CA ALA A 561 22.17 15.22 -30.41
C ALA A 561 21.22 15.49 -29.24
N ALA A 562 21.16 14.58 -28.25
CA ALA A 562 20.38 14.72 -27.01
C ALA A 562 21.16 15.46 -25.89
N GLY A 563 22.37 15.95 -26.17
CA GLY A 563 23.22 16.62 -25.17
C GLY A 563 23.77 15.68 -24.09
N LEU A 564 23.97 14.40 -24.44
CA LEU A 564 24.52 13.34 -23.59
C LEU A 564 25.89 12.85 -24.15
N LYS A 565 26.64 12.22 -23.27
CA LYS A 565 27.84 11.44 -23.68
C LYS A 565 27.45 9.96 -23.63
N LEU A 566 27.77 9.23 -24.70
CA LEU A 566 27.42 7.80 -24.76
C LEU A 566 28.09 7.00 -23.63
N GLU A 567 29.32 7.38 -23.27
CA GLU A 567 30.09 6.73 -22.21
C GLU A 567 29.44 6.86 -20.82
N ASP A 568 28.65 7.92 -20.55
CA ASP A 568 27.96 8.13 -19.29
C ASP A 568 26.88 7.06 -19.05
N LEU A 569 26.28 6.51 -20.11
CA LEU A 569 25.33 5.40 -20.04
C LEU A 569 25.95 4.12 -19.43
N ALA A 570 27.28 3.98 -19.45
CA ALA A 570 27.94 2.84 -18.83
C ALA A 570 28.03 2.91 -17.29
N ASN A 571 27.66 4.06 -16.68
CA ASN A 571 27.76 4.29 -15.24
C ASN A 571 26.67 3.57 -14.41
N TRP A 572 25.68 2.97 -15.06
CA TRP A 572 24.63 2.21 -14.40
C TRP A 572 24.39 0.86 -15.10
N THR A 573 23.89 -0.08 -14.32
CA THR A 573 23.61 -1.46 -14.75
C THR A 573 22.13 -1.69 -14.96
N GLY A 574 21.75 -2.80 -15.60
CA GLY A 574 20.35 -3.18 -15.67
C GLY A 574 19.72 -3.48 -14.31
N PHE A 575 20.53 -3.87 -13.31
CA PHE A 575 20.02 -3.98 -11.94
C PHE A 575 19.64 -2.58 -11.37
N ASP A 576 20.46 -1.55 -11.63
CA ASP A 576 20.11 -0.18 -11.21
C ASP A 576 18.82 0.29 -11.89
N LEU A 577 18.62 -0.02 -13.18
CA LEU A 577 17.40 0.29 -13.92
C LEU A 577 16.18 -0.41 -13.30
N VAL A 578 16.27 -1.68 -12.96
CA VAL A 578 15.19 -2.42 -12.31
C VAL A 578 14.90 -1.86 -10.91
N LEU A 579 15.94 -1.50 -10.17
CA LEU A 579 15.76 -0.87 -8.86
C LEU A 579 15.06 0.48 -8.98
N ASP A 580 15.41 1.30 -9.96
CA ASP A 580 14.78 2.60 -10.21
C ASP A 580 13.33 2.43 -10.72
N PHE A 581 13.06 1.38 -11.51
CA PHE A 581 11.68 0.99 -11.85
C PHE A 581 10.84 0.78 -10.59
N TYR A 582 11.31 -0.02 -9.63
CA TYR A 582 10.59 -0.25 -8.38
C TYR A 582 10.55 0.97 -7.46
N ARG A 583 11.59 1.81 -7.46
CA ARG A 583 11.56 3.10 -6.74
C ARG A 583 10.43 3.99 -7.24
N LEU A 584 10.34 4.17 -8.56
CA LEU A 584 9.31 5.01 -9.17
C LEU A 584 7.91 4.40 -9.03
N GLN A 585 7.77 3.09 -9.23
CA GLN A 585 6.53 2.37 -9.02
C GLN A 585 6.01 2.53 -7.60
N ASN A 586 6.88 2.34 -6.59
CA ASN A 586 6.47 2.36 -5.19
C ASN A 586 6.25 3.78 -4.65
N ALA A 587 7.05 4.75 -5.09
CA ALA A 587 7.08 6.04 -4.42
C ALA A 587 6.80 7.25 -5.34
N GLY A 588 6.69 7.05 -6.66
CA GLY A 588 6.46 8.14 -7.60
C GLY A 588 7.47 9.26 -7.43
N GLU A 589 7.02 10.50 -7.31
CA GLU A 589 7.90 11.66 -7.14
C GLU A 589 8.72 11.66 -5.82
N LEU A 590 8.34 10.86 -4.82
CA LEU A 590 9.13 10.73 -3.59
C LEU A 590 10.43 9.94 -3.82
N ALA A 591 10.54 9.19 -4.91
CA ALA A 591 11.73 8.43 -5.27
C ALA A 591 12.83 9.29 -5.93
N LEU A 592 12.46 10.44 -6.50
CA LEU A 592 13.38 11.25 -7.30
C LEU A 592 14.69 11.62 -6.57
N PRO A 593 14.71 11.92 -5.26
CA PRO A 593 15.97 12.17 -4.56
C PRO A 593 16.94 10.97 -4.49
N ASP A 594 16.45 9.75 -4.71
CA ASP A 594 17.24 8.52 -4.63
C ASP A 594 17.73 8.04 -6.02
N ILE A 595 17.38 8.76 -7.09
CA ILE A 595 17.77 8.47 -8.47
C ILE A 595 18.61 9.65 -8.98
N PRO A 596 19.84 9.42 -9.49
CA PRO A 596 20.66 10.49 -10.05
C PRO A 596 19.94 11.24 -11.18
N ALA A 597 19.92 12.57 -11.15
CA ALA A 597 19.26 13.39 -12.17
C ALA A 597 19.80 13.14 -13.59
N ALA A 598 21.11 12.86 -13.73
CA ALA A 598 21.71 12.47 -15.01
C ALA A 598 21.04 11.19 -15.56
N ARG A 599 20.83 10.19 -14.71
CA ARG A 599 20.20 8.92 -15.09
C ARG A 599 18.75 9.11 -15.53
N LEU A 600 17.99 10.00 -14.90
CA LEU A 600 16.63 10.33 -15.35
C LEU A 600 16.61 10.93 -16.76
N LYS A 601 17.58 11.80 -17.11
CA LYS A 601 17.75 12.32 -18.48
C LYS A 601 18.09 11.21 -19.48
N GLU A 602 18.95 10.29 -19.06
CA GLU A 602 19.35 9.14 -19.87
C GLU A 602 18.13 8.22 -20.12
N TYR A 603 17.26 8.02 -19.14
CA TYR A 603 16.02 7.25 -19.34
C TYR A 603 15.07 7.93 -20.35
N GLY A 604 14.91 9.26 -20.30
CA GLY A 604 14.17 10.01 -21.32
C GLY A 604 14.77 9.83 -22.72
N PHE A 605 16.09 9.89 -22.84
CA PHE A 605 16.79 9.61 -24.11
C PHE A 605 16.51 8.21 -24.64
N PHE A 606 16.47 7.18 -23.78
CA PHE A 606 16.10 5.81 -24.19
C PHE A 606 14.65 5.76 -24.67
N THR A 607 13.71 6.41 -23.99
CA THR A 607 12.30 6.47 -24.38
C THR A 607 12.13 7.06 -25.78
N GLU A 608 12.85 8.14 -26.10
CA GLU A 608 12.83 8.78 -27.42
C GLU A 608 13.51 7.94 -28.51
N THR A 609 14.60 7.24 -28.16
CA THR A 609 15.44 6.52 -29.11
C THR A 609 14.92 5.11 -29.42
N LEU A 610 14.36 4.41 -28.42
CA LEU A 610 13.85 3.04 -28.53
C LEU A 610 12.33 3.03 -28.67
N GLN A 611 11.80 3.62 -29.75
CA GLN A 611 10.36 3.48 -30.04
C GLN A 611 10.00 2.01 -30.23
N GLN A 612 8.83 1.59 -29.74
CA GLN A 612 8.34 0.23 -29.95
C GLN A 612 8.22 -0.03 -31.45
N PRO A 613 8.79 -1.12 -31.98
CA PRO A 613 8.53 -1.51 -33.35
C PRO A 613 7.04 -1.86 -33.49
N ASP A 614 6.44 -1.45 -34.62
CA ASP A 614 5.10 -1.87 -35.03
C ASP A 614 5.12 -3.40 -35.21
N THR A 615 4.71 -4.15 -34.19
CA THR A 615 4.82 -5.60 -34.21
C THR A 615 3.54 -6.22 -34.72
N ALA A 616 3.54 -6.56 -36.00
CA ALA A 616 2.61 -7.52 -36.59
C ALA A 616 2.91 -8.98 -36.15
N THR A 617 3.94 -9.20 -35.30
CA THR A 617 4.38 -10.54 -34.87
C THR A 617 3.78 -10.87 -33.51
N PRO A 618 3.06 -12.02 -33.38
CA PRO A 618 2.50 -12.42 -32.08
C PRO A 618 3.59 -12.59 -31.03
N VAL A 619 3.36 -12.02 -29.85
CA VAL A 619 4.25 -12.01 -28.68
C VAL A 619 4.64 -13.44 -28.21
N GLN A 620 3.96 -14.47 -28.68
CA GLN A 620 4.08 -15.86 -28.21
C GLN A 620 5.27 -16.66 -28.76
N GLU A 621 6.05 -16.12 -29.71
CA GLU A 621 7.17 -16.82 -30.33
C GLU A 621 8.55 -16.16 -30.08
N TRP A 622 8.85 -15.77 -28.85
CA TRP A 622 10.11 -15.10 -28.47
C TRP A 622 11.38 -15.85 -28.94
N THR A 623 11.34 -17.16 -28.96
CA THR A 623 12.49 -17.99 -29.34
C THR A 623 12.92 -17.82 -30.82
N LYS A 624 12.04 -17.29 -31.66
CA LYS A 624 12.30 -16.98 -33.06
C LYS A 624 12.82 -15.57 -33.29
N TRP A 625 12.79 -14.73 -32.26
CA TRP A 625 13.25 -13.34 -32.36
C TRP A 625 14.78 -13.27 -32.33
N THR A 626 15.33 -12.35 -33.13
CA THR A 626 16.73 -12.00 -32.96
C THR A 626 16.93 -11.29 -31.62
N LEU A 627 18.13 -11.41 -31.08
CA LEU A 627 18.50 -10.76 -29.82
C LEU A 627 18.26 -9.24 -29.85
N PRO A 628 18.60 -8.49 -30.92
CA PRO A 628 18.27 -7.06 -31.01
C PRO A 628 16.77 -6.77 -31.06
N GLN A 629 15.97 -7.59 -31.77
CA GLN A 629 14.52 -7.40 -31.81
C GLN A 629 13.88 -7.53 -30.42
N TYR A 630 14.26 -8.59 -29.71
CA TYR A 630 13.78 -8.81 -28.33
C TYR A 630 14.23 -7.70 -27.40
N SER A 631 15.51 -7.35 -27.43
CA SER A 631 16.10 -6.29 -26.59
C SER A 631 15.41 -4.96 -26.84
N ARG A 632 15.24 -4.56 -28.08
CA ARG A 632 14.57 -3.30 -28.44
C ARG A 632 13.13 -3.26 -27.94
N TYR A 633 12.37 -4.35 -28.14
CA TYR A 633 10.98 -4.42 -27.71
C TYR A 633 10.84 -4.31 -26.17
N LYS A 634 11.62 -5.11 -25.44
CA LYS A 634 11.55 -5.12 -23.96
C LYS A 634 12.10 -3.86 -23.33
N PHE A 635 13.20 -3.32 -23.84
CA PHE A 635 13.77 -2.09 -23.30
C PHE A 635 12.88 -0.88 -23.64
N ALA A 636 12.33 -0.79 -24.85
CA ALA A 636 11.36 0.25 -25.18
C ALA A 636 10.15 0.25 -24.23
N ALA A 637 9.57 -0.95 -23.98
CA ALA A 637 8.46 -1.09 -23.02
C ALA A 637 8.86 -0.66 -21.60
N LEU A 638 10.05 -1.04 -21.13
CA LEU A 638 10.53 -0.70 -19.80
C LEU A 638 10.72 0.82 -19.62
N PHE A 639 11.39 1.49 -20.57
CA PHE A 639 11.59 2.93 -20.52
C PHE A 639 10.28 3.71 -20.68
N GLN A 640 9.34 3.20 -21.48
CA GLN A 640 8.00 3.78 -21.59
C GLN A 640 7.23 3.70 -20.26
N ILE A 641 7.34 2.59 -19.53
CA ILE A 641 6.73 2.47 -18.18
C ILE A 641 7.36 3.48 -17.23
N ILE A 642 8.69 3.60 -17.22
CA ILE A 642 9.40 4.57 -16.39
C ILE A 642 8.95 6.00 -16.70
N ASP A 643 8.87 6.37 -17.99
CA ASP A 643 8.36 7.66 -18.40
C ASP A 643 6.91 7.88 -17.93
N GLY A 644 6.04 6.88 -18.08
CA GLY A 644 4.67 6.93 -17.58
C GLY A 644 4.59 7.15 -16.06
N PHE A 645 5.50 6.58 -15.28
CA PHE A 645 5.57 6.85 -13.84
C PHE A 645 6.03 8.28 -13.53
N LEU A 646 6.93 8.84 -14.34
CA LEU A 646 7.43 10.20 -14.18
C LEU A 646 6.41 11.27 -14.61
N GLN A 647 5.57 10.98 -15.63
CA GLN A 647 4.55 11.88 -16.18
C GLN A 647 3.17 11.70 -15.54
N GLY A 648 3.03 10.82 -14.54
CA GLY A 648 1.77 10.47 -13.92
C GLY A 648 1.10 11.61 -13.14
N GLN A 649 -0.04 11.32 -12.51
CA GLN A 649 -0.75 12.28 -11.66
C GLN A 649 0.12 12.69 -10.45
N PRO A 650 -0.03 13.94 -9.96
CA PRO A 650 0.65 14.39 -8.74
C PRO A 650 0.37 13.42 -7.59
N ASN A 651 1.41 12.94 -6.93
CA ASN A 651 1.28 11.98 -5.84
C ASN A 651 2.04 12.37 -4.56
N GLY A 652 2.74 13.49 -4.54
CA GLY A 652 3.34 14.10 -3.35
C GLY A 652 2.40 15.09 -2.67
N ASP A 653 2.64 16.39 -2.88
CA ASP A 653 1.84 17.48 -2.34
C ASP A 653 1.00 18.13 -3.45
N PHE A 654 -0.32 18.16 -3.29
CA PHE A 654 -1.22 18.71 -4.32
C PHE A 654 -2.53 19.24 -3.73
N LEU A 655 -3.25 20.03 -4.51
CA LEU A 655 -4.64 20.42 -4.27
C LEU A 655 -5.55 19.54 -5.12
N LEU A 656 -6.64 19.10 -4.52
CA LEU A 656 -7.73 18.37 -5.18
C LEU A 656 -8.99 19.25 -5.18
N ASN A 657 -9.59 19.42 -6.35
CA ASN A 657 -10.95 19.93 -6.48
C ASN A 657 -11.94 18.75 -6.42
N MET A 658 -12.75 18.68 -5.36
CA MET A 658 -13.70 17.59 -5.11
C MET A 658 -14.88 17.56 -6.11
N GLN A 659 -15.16 18.68 -6.81
CA GLN A 659 -16.23 18.78 -7.79
C GLN A 659 -15.81 18.22 -9.15
N THR A 660 -14.60 18.57 -9.60
CA THR A 660 -14.09 18.23 -10.94
C THR A 660 -13.16 17.02 -10.95
N GLY A 661 -12.58 16.66 -9.80
CA GLY A 661 -11.51 15.64 -9.72
C GLY A 661 -10.16 16.16 -10.20
N GLU A 662 -10.02 17.48 -10.45
CA GLU A 662 -8.78 18.09 -10.92
C GLU A 662 -7.73 18.14 -9.81
N LEU A 663 -6.49 17.81 -10.18
CA LEU A 663 -5.33 17.80 -9.31
C LEU A 663 -4.32 18.87 -9.74
N SER A 664 -3.84 19.66 -8.79
CA SER A 664 -2.82 20.69 -9.02
C SER A 664 -1.65 20.50 -8.06
N SER A 665 -0.45 20.17 -8.60
CA SER A 665 0.76 20.01 -7.78
C SER A 665 1.10 21.29 -7.03
N LEU A 666 1.45 21.16 -5.74
CA LEU A 666 1.93 22.27 -4.91
C LEU A 666 3.46 22.48 -5.01
N LYS A 667 4.20 21.48 -5.50
CA LYS A 667 5.60 21.70 -5.85
C LYS A 667 5.64 22.47 -7.16
N LYS A 668 6.24 23.66 -7.15
CA LYS A 668 6.64 24.30 -8.40
C LYS A 668 7.56 23.33 -9.13
N HIS A 669 7.16 22.92 -10.35
CA HIS A 669 8.12 22.34 -11.27
C HIS A 669 9.28 23.34 -11.35
N GLN A 670 10.43 23.02 -10.76
CA GLN A 670 11.66 23.64 -11.20
C GLN A 670 11.77 23.15 -12.65
N ALA A 671 11.43 24.03 -13.57
CA ALA A 671 11.65 23.82 -15.00
C ALA A 671 13.11 23.43 -15.14
N GLN A 672 13.34 22.18 -15.56
CA GLN A 672 14.65 21.65 -15.91
C GLN A 672 15.20 22.31 -17.15
#